data_e3e6b9d7f6f5e4712793cd347c2b0a2c
#
_entry.id   e3e6b9d7f6f5e4712793cd347c2b0a2c
#
_cell.length_a   1.000
_cell.length_b   1.000
_cell.length_c   1.000
_cell.angle_alpha   90.00
_cell.angle_beta   90.00
_cell.angle_gamma   90.00
#
_symmetry.space_group_name_H-M   'P 1'
#
loop_
_entity.id
_entity.type
_entity.pdbx_description
1 polymer ?
#
loop_
_entity_poly.entity_id
_entity_poly.type
_entity_poly.pdbx_seq_one_letter_code
_entity_poly.pdbx_strand_id
1 'polypeptide(L)'
;QQQPLRYQRVFFDLRHQQLASIPLTGKPLDPRQRPWFRQAQASNTLIVTDAYTYYLSGEAGITLAHPCASKDGVIGADLTLRQLDSELAGIPITPSTRKYLLDPQLRVLAGHTGTETTELPSSSKLAPLNDPVIATMREHARGLNTTHEASVDGRLWLGRASRIHIGQQDMWLVLASPEEELLHDAIHLRDQQMWLTLVILLVSMPLVWQASRWVSKPLEQLAEEARAIEAFDFSRPIERRSHIREINRLAQAMSQMKATISQFLDLSAALSSERQLQPLLQRVLQESASVIAARGCAIFLLDGKNRLHRAAAMADGEQLPTQLGGTDDELAVLCRQAMNSGKRIDNQETPDQAHVIVMPLATRQGDSVGAMVLQLDERDNPGRTSLGFIESLSGTAAISIEAQRLLEAQKRLLEAFIELIAGAIDAKSPYTGGHCQRVPALTKMLADAACQADSGPFRDFKLSDNEREALHLAAWLHDCGKVTTPEYVVDKATKLETIYDRIHEIRTRFEVLKRDAQIEYWKALASGAEQQPLANQLEQTLKTLDEEFRFIAECNLGGEFMAPEKQARLKHIGARTWQRTLDDRLGVSHEELARKASAPASPLPATENLLGNKPEHLISRSEKDRIPGDNPWGFKLQVPQYKYNRGELYNLGIERGTLTDEERYQINDHIVQTIIMLSHLPFPPHLQQVPELAGGHHEKMDGNGYPKRLRREQMSTPARMMAIADIFEALTAIDRPYKQGKTLSQAIAIMARMRDEQHIDAELFALFLQSGVYAEYGSQFLQPAQIDEVDIQRYLHAT
;
A
#
# COMPACT_ATOMS: atom_id res chain seq x y z
N GLN A 1 -21.24 -5.32 -35.93
CA GLN A 1 -22.21 -5.56 -34.83
C GLN A 1 -21.39 -5.75 -33.56
N GLN A 2 -21.40 -4.71 -32.70
CA GLN A 2 -20.69 -4.74 -31.43
C GLN A 2 -21.49 -5.58 -30.42
N GLN A 3 -20.86 -6.64 -29.89
CA GLN A 3 -21.45 -7.42 -28.80
C GLN A 3 -21.59 -6.54 -27.53
N PRO A 4 -22.69 -6.59 -26.80
CA PRO A 4 -22.86 -5.84 -25.57
C PRO A 4 -21.89 -6.32 -24.50
N LEU A 5 -21.12 -5.39 -23.95
CA LEU A 5 -20.17 -5.64 -22.85
C LEU A 5 -20.93 -6.09 -21.59
N ARG A 6 -20.50 -7.20 -21.02
CA ARG A 6 -21.03 -7.73 -19.74
C ARG A 6 -20.12 -7.30 -18.61
N TYR A 7 -20.66 -6.66 -17.61
CA TYR A 7 -19.92 -6.24 -16.42
C TYR A 7 -20.21 -7.20 -15.27
N GLN A 8 -19.15 -7.67 -14.63
CA GLN A 8 -19.22 -8.47 -13.43
C GLN A 8 -18.34 -7.85 -12.37
N ARG A 9 -18.84 -7.76 -11.14
CA ARG A 9 -17.98 -7.59 -9.97
C ARG A 9 -17.49 -8.96 -9.55
N VAL A 10 -16.18 -9.12 -9.56
CA VAL A 10 -15.53 -10.36 -9.14
C VAL A 10 -14.83 -10.07 -7.81
N PHE A 11 -15.17 -10.81 -6.80
CA PHE A 11 -14.56 -10.74 -5.48
C PHE A 11 -13.59 -11.90 -5.34
N PHE A 12 -12.44 -11.62 -4.76
CA PHE A 12 -11.39 -12.60 -4.58
C PHE A 12 -10.99 -12.65 -3.09
N ASP A 13 -10.58 -13.82 -2.63
CA ASP A 13 -10.01 -13.98 -1.29
C ASP A 13 -8.53 -13.58 -1.25
N LEU A 14 -7.91 -13.68 -0.06
CA LEU A 14 -6.48 -13.41 0.15
C LEU A 14 -5.54 -14.36 -0.63
N ARG A 15 -6.06 -15.42 -1.25
CA ARG A 15 -5.31 -16.36 -2.10
C ARG A 15 -5.62 -16.20 -3.58
N HIS A 16 -6.24 -15.07 -3.97
CA HIS A 16 -6.68 -14.76 -5.34
C HIS A 16 -7.75 -15.70 -5.91
N GLN A 17 -8.46 -16.44 -5.05
CA GLN A 17 -9.59 -17.24 -5.51
C GLN A 17 -10.85 -16.41 -5.59
N GLN A 18 -11.54 -16.55 -6.68
CA GLN A 18 -12.78 -15.83 -6.92
C GLN A 18 -13.89 -16.32 -5.97
N LEU A 19 -14.29 -15.48 -5.00
CA LEU A 19 -15.33 -15.75 -4.00
C LEU A 19 -16.75 -15.61 -4.54
N ALA A 20 -16.96 -14.61 -5.37
CA ALA A 20 -18.25 -14.37 -6.00
C ALA A 20 -18.11 -13.53 -7.28
N SER A 21 -19.09 -13.62 -8.16
CA SER A 21 -19.25 -12.69 -9.28
C SER A 21 -20.71 -12.26 -9.37
N ILE A 22 -20.96 -10.95 -9.21
CA ILE A 22 -22.31 -10.38 -9.25
C ILE A 22 -22.52 -9.65 -10.59
N PRO A 23 -23.51 -9.99 -11.43
CA PRO A 23 -23.87 -9.16 -12.56
C PRO A 23 -24.38 -7.80 -12.05
N LEU A 24 -23.86 -6.72 -12.58
CA LEU A 24 -24.35 -5.38 -12.27
C LEU A 24 -25.70 -5.19 -12.98
N THR A 25 -26.77 -5.11 -12.18
CA THR A 25 -28.11 -4.73 -12.65
C THR A 25 -28.20 -3.21 -12.65
N GLY A 26 -28.14 -2.60 -13.81
CA GLY A 26 -28.21 -1.14 -14.01
C GLY A 26 -27.81 -0.77 -15.43
N LYS A 27 -27.90 0.53 -15.77
CA LYS A 27 -27.29 1.02 -17.02
C LYS A 27 -25.79 0.64 -17.01
N PRO A 28 -25.28 -0.01 -18.05
CA PRO A 28 -23.90 -0.50 -18.06
C PRO A 28 -22.94 0.68 -17.85
N LEU A 29 -22.19 0.60 -16.75
CA LEU A 29 -21.15 1.55 -16.44
C LEU A 29 -19.89 1.14 -17.22
N ASP A 30 -19.60 1.75 -18.33
CA ASP A 30 -18.33 1.52 -19.02
C ASP A 30 -17.23 2.38 -18.39
N PRO A 31 -16.29 1.78 -17.63
CA PRO A 31 -15.21 2.53 -16.99
C PRO A 31 -14.36 3.32 -17.99
N ARG A 32 -14.30 2.86 -19.24
CA ARG A 32 -13.53 3.48 -20.33
C ARG A 32 -14.06 4.84 -20.75
N GLN A 33 -15.32 5.13 -20.45
CA GLN A 33 -15.93 6.45 -20.72
C GLN A 33 -15.68 7.47 -19.61
N ARG A 34 -15.13 7.05 -18.47
CA ARG A 34 -14.86 7.93 -17.33
C ARG A 34 -13.66 8.86 -17.59
N PRO A 35 -13.71 10.10 -17.08
CA PRO A 35 -12.63 11.06 -17.25
C PRO A 35 -11.28 10.50 -16.82
N TRP A 36 -11.20 9.83 -15.68
CA TRP A 36 -9.95 9.27 -15.16
C TRP A 36 -9.36 8.20 -16.09
N PHE A 37 -10.21 7.35 -16.70
CA PHE A 37 -9.73 6.32 -17.62
C PHE A 37 -9.17 6.95 -18.90
N ARG A 38 -9.90 7.90 -19.48
CA ARG A 38 -9.49 8.59 -20.71
C ARG A 38 -8.23 9.42 -20.49
N GLN A 39 -8.17 10.13 -19.36
CA GLN A 39 -7.02 10.95 -19.01
C GLN A 39 -5.78 10.08 -18.74
N ALA A 40 -5.92 8.99 -18.01
CA ALA A 40 -4.82 8.06 -17.75
C ALA A 40 -4.34 7.40 -19.05
N GLN A 41 -5.26 7.02 -19.94
CA GLN A 41 -4.92 6.42 -21.24
C GLN A 41 -4.21 7.41 -22.18
N ALA A 42 -4.55 8.70 -22.08
CA ALA A 42 -3.88 9.76 -22.85
C ALA A 42 -2.51 10.14 -22.25
N SER A 43 -2.26 9.77 -21.01
CA SER A 43 -1.05 10.11 -20.27
C SER A 43 -0.13 8.88 -20.18
N ASN A 44 1.17 9.06 -20.32
CA ASN A 44 2.16 7.99 -20.08
C ASN A 44 2.59 7.90 -18.61
N THR A 45 1.97 8.65 -17.73
CA THR A 45 2.32 8.75 -16.31
C THR A 45 1.06 8.65 -15.45
N LEU A 46 1.25 8.44 -14.15
CA LEU A 46 0.17 8.46 -13.18
C LEU A 46 -0.63 9.77 -13.27
N ILE A 47 -1.92 9.69 -13.47
CA ILE A 47 -2.83 10.83 -13.35
C ILE A 47 -3.56 10.80 -12.02
N VAL A 48 -3.84 11.97 -11.46
CA VAL A 48 -4.78 12.16 -10.33
C VAL A 48 -5.94 13.01 -10.84
N THR A 49 -7.16 12.62 -10.59
CA THR A 49 -8.32 13.39 -10.97
C THR A 49 -8.55 14.55 -10.01
N ASP A 50 -9.28 15.62 -10.42
CA ASP A 50 -9.92 16.51 -9.47
C ASP A 50 -10.87 15.72 -8.55
N ALA A 51 -11.20 16.28 -7.36
CA ALA A 51 -12.16 15.70 -6.47
C ALA A 51 -13.54 15.61 -7.12
N TYR A 52 -14.12 14.42 -7.20
CA TYR A 52 -15.44 14.16 -7.76
C TYR A 52 -16.20 13.11 -6.95
N THR A 53 -17.49 13.06 -7.13
CA THR A 53 -18.32 12.09 -6.41
C THR A 53 -18.28 10.72 -7.12
N TYR A 54 -17.91 9.70 -6.39
CA TYR A 54 -17.86 8.33 -6.88
C TYR A 54 -19.25 7.79 -7.19
N TYR A 55 -19.41 7.22 -8.36
CA TYR A 55 -20.70 6.75 -8.85
C TYR A 55 -21.31 5.62 -7.99
N LEU A 56 -20.48 4.79 -7.39
CA LEU A 56 -20.91 3.63 -6.60
C LEU A 56 -21.09 3.91 -5.11
N SER A 57 -20.24 4.74 -4.53
CA SER A 57 -20.29 5.06 -3.10
C SER A 57 -21.05 6.34 -2.82
N GLY A 58 -21.19 7.24 -3.80
CA GLY A 58 -21.74 8.57 -3.60
C GLY A 58 -20.83 9.49 -2.78
N GLU A 59 -19.64 9.03 -2.37
CA GLU A 59 -18.67 9.81 -1.61
C GLU A 59 -17.76 10.63 -2.53
N ALA A 60 -17.32 11.77 -2.06
CA ALA A 60 -16.36 12.60 -2.77
C ALA A 60 -14.94 12.09 -2.54
N GLY A 61 -14.16 12.05 -3.58
CA GLY A 61 -12.78 11.60 -3.53
C GLY A 61 -12.04 11.91 -4.84
N ILE A 62 -10.80 11.51 -4.90
CA ILE A 62 -9.92 11.63 -6.06
C ILE A 62 -9.51 10.23 -6.55
N THR A 63 -9.35 10.02 -7.83
CA THR A 63 -8.87 8.74 -8.40
C THR A 63 -7.47 8.92 -8.96
N LEU A 64 -6.56 8.07 -8.52
CA LEU A 64 -5.25 7.93 -9.12
C LEU A 64 -5.33 6.86 -10.21
N ALA A 65 -4.97 7.20 -11.43
CA ALA A 65 -5.06 6.26 -12.54
C ALA A 65 -3.74 6.20 -13.33
N HIS A 66 -3.32 4.98 -13.63
CA HIS A 66 -2.08 4.71 -14.37
C HIS A 66 -2.36 3.76 -15.53
N PRO A 67 -1.92 4.06 -16.74
CA PRO A 67 -2.02 3.11 -17.84
C PRO A 67 -1.11 1.90 -17.59
N CYS A 68 -1.59 0.71 -17.86
CA CYS A 68 -0.78 -0.50 -17.83
C CYS A 68 0.32 -0.44 -18.90
N ALA A 69 1.48 -1.06 -18.65
CA ALA A 69 2.62 -1.03 -19.56
C ALA A 69 2.30 -1.55 -20.99
N SER A 70 1.28 -2.40 -21.12
CA SER A 70 0.76 -2.91 -22.39
C SER A 70 -0.16 -1.96 -23.15
N LYS A 71 -0.53 -0.82 -22.59
CA LYS A 71 -1.53 0.14 -23.10
C LYS A 71 -2.97 -0.39 -23.27
N ASP A 72 -3.25 -1.60 -22.81
CA ASP A 72 -4.57 -2.26 -22.98
C ASP A 72 -5.53 -2.03 -21.81
N GLY A 73 -5.10 -1.34 -20.77
CA GLY A 73 -5.90 -1.08 -19.59
C GLY A 73 -5.37 0.08 -18.76
N VAL A 74 -6.18 0.53 -17.82
CA VAL A 74 -5.84 1.54 -16.84
C VAL A 74 -6.16 0.98 -15.46
N ILE A 75 -5.23 1.05 -14.55
CA ILE A 75 -5.44 0.76 -13.14
C ILE A 75 -5.78 2.06 -12.45
N GLY A 76 -6.86 2.08 -11.65
CA GLY A 76 -7.26 3.23 -10.86
C GLY A 76 -7.48 2.87 -9.39
N ALA A 77 -7.03 3.73 -8.52
CA ALA A 77 -7.27 3.64 -7.09
C ALA A 77 -8.09 4.85 -6.63
N ASP A 78 -9.20 4.60 -5.98
CA ASP A 78 -10.09 5.62 -5.46
C ASP A 78 -9.77 5.94 -4.00
N LEU A 79 -9.71 7.23 -3.68
CA LEU A 79 -9.37 7.75 -2.36
C LEU A 79 -10.42 8.74 -1.88
N THR A 80 -11.10 8.47 -0.75
CA THR A 80 -12.12 9.38 -0.24
C THR A 80 -11.54 10.53 0.57
N LEU A 81 -12.17 11.71 0.51
CA LEU A 81 -11.72 12.88 1.26
C LEU A 81 -11.86 12.68 2.78
N ARG A 82 -12.89 11.96 3.23
CA ARG A 82 -13.11 11.68 4.67
C ARG A 82 -11.95 10.94 5.32
N GLN A 83 -11.32 10.04 4.57
CA GLN A 83 -10.18 9.30 5.08
C GLN A 83 -8.96 10.19 5.27
N LEU A 84 -8.74 11.14 4.36
CA LEU A 84 -7.69 12.14 4.50
C LEU A 84 -7.89 13.02 5.75
N ASP A 85 -9.13 13.40 6.06
CA ASP A 85 -9.43 14.16 7.28
C ASP A 85 -9.08 13.37 8.54
N SER A 86 -9.42 12.06 8.57
CA SER A 86 -9.12 11.18 9.69
C SER A 86 -7.62 11.00 9.91
N GLU A 87 -6.86 10.85 8.84
CA GLU A 87 -5.40 10.72 8.91
C GLU A 87 -4.73 12.04 9.36
N LEU A 88 -5.19 13.17 8.85
CA LEU A 88 -4.71 14.48 9.28
C LEU A 88 -5.04 14.74 10.77
N ALA A 89 -6.16 14.23 11.26
CA ALA A 89 -6.54 14.33 12.66
C ALA A 89 -5.57 13.56 13.57
N GLY A 90 -5.10 12.39 13.12
CA GLY A 90 -4.27 11.48 13.91
C GLY A 90 -2.84 11.95 14.21
N ILE A 91 -2.36 13.05 13.63
CA ILE A 91 -1.00 13.57 13.85
C ILE A 91 -1.03 14.60 15.00
N PRO A 92 -0.64 14.27 16.23
CA PRO A 92 -0.63 15.25 17.31
C PRO A 92 0.58 16.18 17.18
N ILE A 93 0.34 17.50 17.07
CA ILE A 93 1.40 18.52 17.16
C ILE A 93 1.10 19.39 18.39
N THR A 94 0.09 20.22 18.33
CA THR A 94 -0.48 20.91 19.49
C THR A 94 -2.00 20.82 19.44
N PRO A 95 -2.72 21.02 20.56
CA PRO A 95 -4.19 20.92 20.59
C PRO A 95 -4.89 21.80 19.56
N SER A 96 -4.36 22.98 19.31
CA SER A 96 -4.95 23.93 18.35
C SER A 96 -4.29 23.86 16.94
N THR A 97 -3.41 22.90 16.68
CA THR A 97 -2.76 22.79 15.37
C THR A 97 -3.80 22.57 14.27
N ARG A 98 -3.79 23.44 13.30
CA ARG A 98 -4.61 23.35 12.09
C ARG A 98 -3.84 22.67 10.98
N LYS A 99 -4.44 21.70 10.34
CA LYS A 99 -3.81 20.85 9.32
C LYS A 99 -4.74 20.79 8.12
N TYR A 100 -4.24 21.11 6.94
CA TYR A 100 -5.01 21.09 5.73
C TYR A 100 -4.22 20.52 4.58
N LEU A 101 -4.88 19.66 3.81
CA LEU A 101 -4.40 19.20 2.52
C LEU A 101 -5.14 19.98 1.43
N LEU A 102 -4.38 20.66 0.62
CA LEU A 102 -4.91 21.51 -0.45
C LEU A 102 -4.61 20.89 -1.82
N ASP A 103 -5.54 21.08 -2.73
CA ASP A 103 -5.39 20.73 -4.14
C ASP A 103 -4.47 21.74 -4.88
N PRO A 104 -4.18 21.50 -6.17
CA PRO A 104 -3.39 22.41 -6.99
C PRO A 104 -3.91 23.85 -7.06
N GLN A 105 -5.20 24.02 -6.89
CA GLN A 105 -5.86 25.32 -6.87
C GLN A 105 -5.92 25.93 -5.45
N LEU A 106 -5.22 25.30 -4.50
CA LEU A 106 -5.21 25.66 -3.09
C LEU A 106 -6.60 25.61 -2.42
N ARG A 107 -7.50 24.73 -2.92
CA ARG A 107 -8.78 24.43 -2.28
C ARG A 107 -8.58 23.30 -1.27
N VAL A 108 -9.29 23.32 -0.17
CA VAL A 108 -9.15 22.32 0.87
C VAL A 108 -9.76 20.99 0.40
N LEU A 109 -8.92 19.99 0.35
CA LEU A 109 -9.32 18.59 0.11
C LEU A 109 -9.66 17.89 1.43
N ALA A 110 -8.86 18.13 2.45
CA ALA A 110 -9.02 17.59 3.78
C ALA A 110 -8.47 18.58 4.80
N GLY A 111 -9.03 18.60 6.03
CA GLY A 111 -8.54 19.51 7.05
C GLY A 111 -9.00 19.17 8.46
N HIS A 112 -8.17 19.56 9.42
CA HIS A 112 -8.45 19.40 10.83
C HIS A 112 -8.06 20.68 11.58
N THR A 113 -8.99 21.22 12.37
CA THR A 113 -8.83 22.51 13.10
C THR A 113 -8.45 22.33 14.58
N GLY A 114 -7.99 21.18 15.00
CA GLY A 114 -7.53 20.89 16.36
C GLY A 114 -8.64 20.49 17.32
N THR A 115 -9.59 21.35 17.60
CA THR A 115 -10.65 21.09 18.59
C THR A 115 -12.06 20.89 18.01
N GLU A 116 -12.26 21.23 16.74
CA GLU A 116 -13.55 21.07 16.05
C GLU A 116 -13.33 20.28 14.76
N THR A 117 -14.01 19.15 14.64
CA THR A 117 -14.18 18.50 13.36
C THR A 117 -15.00 19.40 12.47
N THR A 118 -14.34 20.15 11.62
CA THR A 118 -15.03 20.91 10.58
C THR A 118 -15.57 19.88 9.60
N GLU A 119 -16.87 19.55 9.70
CA GLU A 119 -17.53 18.77 8.66
C GLU A 119 -17.44 19.58 7.36
N LEU A 120 -16.50 19.20 6.52
CA LEU A 120 -16.42 19.74 5.17
C LEU A 120 -17.71 19.35 4.41
N PRO A 121 -18.34 20.28 3.69
CA PRO A 121 -19.62 20.01 3.03
C PRO A 121 -19.49 18.84 2.05
N SER A 122 -20.38 17.86 2.17
CA SER A 122 -20.49 16.64 1.38
C SER A 122 -20.84 16.87 -0.11
N SER A 123 -20.69 18.06 -0.63
CA SER A 123 -21.03 18.39 -2.01
C SER A 123 -19.79 18.52 -2.88
N SER A 124 -19.89 18.09 -4.12
CA SER A 124 -18.89 18.07 -5.19
C SER A 124 -18.24 19.41 -5.56
N LYS A 125 -18.40 20.45 -4.74
CA LYS A 125 -17.76 21.75 -4.89
C LYS A 125 -16.92 22.03 -3.66
N LEU A 126 -15.61 21.93 -3.82
CA LEU A 126 -14.63 22.36 -2.84
C LEU A 126 -14.87 23.84 -2.51
N ALA A 127 -15.32 24.12 -1.28
CA ALA A 127 -15.58 25.47 -0.83
C ALA A 127 -14.28 26.17 -0.39
N PRO A 128 -14.16 27.50 -0.56
CA PRO A 128 -13.08 28.23 0.08
C PRO A 128 -13.24 28.16 1.60
N LEU A 129 -12.20 27.76 2.29
CA LEU A 129 -12.19 27.71 3.74
C LEU A 129 -12.14 29.12 4.31
N ASN A 130 -13.09 29.46 5.19
CA ASN A 130 -13.13 30.74 5.92
C ASN A 130 -12.24 30.71 7.18
N ASP A 131 -11.16 29.96 7.17
CA ASP A 131 -10.20 29.96 8.27
C ASP A 131 -9.16 31.05 8.03
N PRO A 132 -9.14 32.11 8.87
CA PRO A 132 -8.24 33.25 8.68
C PRO A 132 -6.75 32.87 8.81
N VAL A 133 -6.42 31.85 9.61
CA VAL A 133 -5.05 31.35 9.74
C VAL A 133 -4.57 30.72 8.44
N ILE A 134 -5.42 29.86 7.88
CA ILE A 134 -5.09 29.19 6.62
C ILE A 134 -5.16 30.14 5.43
N ALA A 135 -6.07 31.10 5.43
CA ALA A 135 -6.14 32.12 4.40
C ALA A 135 -4.81 32.88 4.28
N THR A 136 -4.23 33.28 5.42
CA THR A 136 -2.94 33.96 5.46
C THR A 136 -1.79 33.02 5.05
N MET A 137 -1.79 31.76 5.53
CA MET A 137 -0.75 30.77 5.18
C MET A 137 -0.81 30.36 3.71
N ARG A 138 -2.01 30.34 3.11
CA ARG A 138 -2.23 29.99 1.70
C ARG A 138 -1.60 31.01 0.74
N GLU A 139 -1.60 32.30 1.08
CA GLU A 139 -0.96 33.33 0.28
C GLU A 139 0.57 33.10 0.19
N HIS A 140 1.15 32.52 1.24
CA HIS A 140 2.58 32.21 1.34
C HIS A 140 2.94 30.76 0.93
N ALA A 141 1.94 29.88 0.70
CA ALA A 141 2.16 28.48 0.38
C ALA A 141 2.93 28.24 -0.93
N ARG A 142 3.01 29.22 -1.81
CA ARG A 142 3.82 29.17 -3.05
C ARG A 142 5.31 29.31 -2.81
N GLY A 143 5.74 29.72 -1.62
CA GLY A 143 7.14 29.73 -1.18
C GLY A 143 7.49 28.39 -0.54
N LEU A 144 8.39 27.64 -1.15
CA LEU A 144 8.77 26.28 -0.75
C LEU A 144 9.35 26.23 0.69
N ASN A 145 8.72 25.42 1.55
CA ASN A 145 9.26 24.93 2.83
C ASN A 145 9.72 25.99 3.88
N THR A 146 9.27 27.22 3.78
CA THR A 146 9.56 28.26 4.78
C THR A 146 8.47 28.25 5.86
N THR A 147 8.90 28.45 7.11
CA THR A 147 7.96 28.72 8.21
C THR A 147 7.52 30.17 8.09
N HIS A 148 6.22 30.42 8.13
CA HIS A 148 5.62 31.73 8.07
C HIS A 148 4.90 32.06 9.37
N GLU A 149 5.00 33.29 9.75
CA GLU A 149 4.30 33.87 10.90
C GLU A 149 3.05 34.59 10.43
N ALA A 150 1.96 34.33 11.08
CA ALA A 150 0.70 35.02 10.83
C ALA A 150 0.08 35.46 12.16
N SER A 151 -0.29 36.74 12.27
CA SER A 151 -1.04 37.24 13.41
C SER A 151 -2.55 37.19 13.07
N VAL A 152 -3.29 36.34 13.77
CA VAL A 152 -4.73 36.18 13.57
C VAL A 152 -5.43 36.24 14.92
N ASP A 153 -6.43 37.13 15.07
CA ASP A 153 -7.18 37.38 16.30
C ASP A 153 -6.28 37.69 17.51
N GLY A 154 -5.16 38.41 17.26
CA GLY A 154 -4.20 38.78 18.28
C GLY A 154 -3.28 37.66 18.74
N ARG A 155 -3.36 36.46 18.13
CA ARG A 155 -2.43 35.35 18.34
C ARG A 155 -1.47 35.21 17.17
N LEU A 156 -0.23 34.95 17.47
CA LEU A 156 0.79 34.62 16.47
C LEU A 156 0.75 33.13 16.16
N TRP A 157 0.59 32.83 14.90
CA TRP A 157 0.56 31.47 14.39
C TRP A 157 1.83 31.21 13.57
N LEU A 158 2.46 30.08 13.85
CA LEU A 158 3.56 29.55 13.05
C LEU A 158 3.05 28.48 12.13
N GLY A 159 3.19 28.70 10.85
CA GLY A 159 2.70 27.78 9.85
C GLY A 159 3.75 27.39 8.83
N ARG A 160 3.61 26.17 8.33
CA ARG A 160 4.46 25.63 7.27
C ARG A 160 3.60 24.96 6.23
N ALA A 161 3.84 25.30 4.99
CA ALA A 161 3.27 24.61 3.84
C ALA A 161 4.34 23.70 3.24
N SER A 162 4.02 22.45 3.15
CA SER A 162 4.87 21.42 2.52
C SER A 162 4.21 20.93 1.25
N ARG A 163 4.98 20.90 0.20
CA ARG A 163 4.54 20.45 -1.11
C ARG A 163 4.63 18.92 -1.19
N ILE A 164 3.53 18.27 -1.53
CA ILE A 164 3.43 16.82 -1.69
C ILE A 164 3.16 16.51 -3.15
N HIS A 165 4.06 15.77 -3.79
CA HIS A 165 4.02 15.51 -5.23
C HIS A 165 3.41 14.14 -5.52
N ILE A 166 2.31 14.12 -6.25
CA ILE A 166 1.66 12.86 -6.66
C ILE A 166 1.40 12.90 -8.17
N GLY A 167 2.17 12.17 -8.92
CA GLY A 167 2.13 12.19 -10.38
C GLY A 167 2.67 13.49 -10.95
N GLN A 168 1.90 14.18 -11.77
CA GLN A 168 2.25 15.50 -12.28
C GLN A 168 1.58 16.64 -11.49
N GLN A 169 0.98 16.37 -10.33
CA GLN A 169 0.31 17.38 -9.53
C GLN A 169 0.95 17.58 -8.17
N ASP A 170 1.02 18.84 -7.76
CA ASP A 170 1.48 19.26 -6.46
C ASP A 170 0.29 19.52 -5.53
N MET A 171 0.18 18.77 -4.44
CA MET A 171 -0.70 19.08 -3.32
C MET A 171 0.09 19.80 -2.22
N TRP A 172 -0.61 20.49 -1.36
CA TRP A 172 0.01 21.21 -0.27
C TRP A 172 -0.53 20.72 1.07
N LEU A 173 0.37 20.24 1.90
CA LEU A 173 0.07 20.03 3.31
C LEU A 173 0.42 21.30 4.07
N VAL A 174 -0.59 21.94 4.62
CA VAL A 174 -0.43 23.16 5.45
C VAL A 174 -0.67 22.78 6.90
N LEU A 175 0.33 23.08 7.70
CA LEU A 175 0.30 22.92 9.15
C LEU A 175 0.44 24.30 9.77
N ALA A 176 -0.40 24.66 10.71
CA ALA A 176 -0.30 25.90 11.47
C ALA A 176 -0.61 25.66 12.95
N SER A 177 0.28 26.12 13.81
CA SER A 177 0.13 26.01 15.28
C SER A 177 0.31 27.37 15.93
N PRO A 178 -0.43 27.70 16.99
CA PRO A 178 -0.19 28.90 17.76
C PRO A 178 1.22 28.87 18.39
N GLU A 179 1.95 29.96 18.26
CA GLU A 179 3.29 30.11 18.87
C GLU A 179 3.24 29.87 20.37
N GLU A 180 2.21 30.37 21.03
CA GLU A 180 2.01 30.21 22.49
C GLU A 180 1.97 28.74 22.92
N GLU A 181 1.34 27.87 22.14
CA GLU A 181 1.25 26.43 22.43
C GLU A 181 2.56 25.70 22.16
N LEU A 182 3.26 26.13 21.10
CA LEU A 182 4.58 25.57 20.76
C LEU A 182 5.66 25.96 21.77
N LEU A 183 5.53 27.17 22.31
CA LEU A 183 6.53 27.71 23.23
C LEU A 183 6.09 27.67 24.71
N HIS A 184 4.90 27.15 25.01
CA HIS A 184 4.30 27.18 26.34
C HIS A 184 5.24 26.63 27.43
N ASP A 185 5.81 25.46 27.21
CA ASP A 185 6.72 24.81 28.15
C ASP A 185 8.06 25.58 28.27
N ALA A 186 8.50 26.18 27.17
CA ALA A 186 9.76 26.93 27.13
C ALA A 186 9.64 28.27 27.88
N ILE A 187 8.51 28.96 27.77
CA ILE A 187 8.25 30.25 28.44
C ILE A 187 8.07 30.03 29.94
N HIS A 188 7.35 29.00 30.35
CA HIS A 188 7.14 28.67 31.78
C HIS A 188 8.45 28.32 32.51
N LEU A 189 9.32 27.58 31.85
CA LEU A 189 10.68 27.27 32.37
C LEU A 189 11.55 28.52 32.49
N ARG A 190 11.49 29.42 31.53
CA ARG A 190 12.24 30.67 31.54
C ARG A 190 11.91 31.58 32.72
N ASP A 191 10.61 31.77 32.96
CA ASP A 191 10.13 32.72 33.97
C ASP A 191 10.37 32.19 35.40
N GLN A 192 10.27 30.90 35.64
CA GLN A 192 10.63 30.28 36.93
C GLN A 192 12.14 30.39 37.20
N GLN A 193 12.99 30.23 36.20
CA GLN A 193 14.43 30.34 36.39
C GLN A 193 14.88 31.77 36.67
N MET A 194 14.25 32.80 36.10
CA MET A 194 14.61 34.20 36.35
C MET A 194 14.38 34.61 37.81
N TRP A 195 13.27 34.24 38.41
CA TRP A 195 12.96 34.58 39.78
C TRP A 195 13.86 33.86 40.81
N LEU A 196 14.16 32.60 40.55
CA LEU A 196 15.04 31.81 41.42
C LEU A 196 16.48 32.38 41.43
N THR A 197 16.95 32.81 40.26
CA THR A 197 18.26 33.38 40.09
C THR A 197 18.40 34.73 40.81
N LEU A 198 17.35 35.53 40.82
CA LEU A 198 17.39 36.85 41.47
C LEU A 198 17.45 36.78 43.00
N VAL A 199 16.73 35.84 43.61
CA VAL A 199 16.71 35.61 45.06
C VAL A 199 18.07 35.09 45.59
N ILE A 200 18.67 34.15 44.86
CA ILE A 200 19.99 33.60 45.24
C ILE A 200 21.07 34.69 45.17
N LEU A 201 21.03 35.58 44.19
CA LEU A 201 21.98 36.67 44.03
C LEU A 201 21.95 37.69 45.20
N LEU A 202 20.75 38.03 45.69
CA LEU A 202 20.57 39.03 46.76
C LEU A 202 21.03 38.52 48.15
N VAL A 203 20.92 37.23 48.43
CA VAL A 203 21.22 36.64 49.73
C VAL A 203 22.68 36.23 49.86
N SER A 204 23.32 35.75 48.75
CA SER A 204 24.66 35.21 48.82
C SER A 204 25.77 36.26 48.58
N MET A 205 25.39 37.38 47.98
CA MET A 205 26.38 38.38 47.57
C MET A 205 27.30 38.96 48.67
N PRO A 206 26.81 39.32 49.88
CA PRO A 206 27.70 39.90 50.91
C PRO A 206 28.57 38.84 51.63
N LEU A 207 28.09 37.59 51.78
CA LEU A 207 28.77 36.52 52.52
C LEU A 207 29.86 35.83 51.70
N VAL A 208 29.53 35.60 50.42
CA VAL A 208 30.41 34.91 49.46
C VAL A 208 31.55 35.86 49.00
N TRP A 209 31.25 37.18 48.99
CA TRP A 209 32.22 38.17 48.48
C TRP A 209 33.54 38.24 49.27
N GLN A 210 33.49 38.02 50.60
CA GLN A 210 34.69 38.06 51.47
C GLN A 210 35.48 36.72 51.45
N ALA A 211 34.80 35.57 51.61
CA ALA A 211 35.44 34.26 51.71
C ALA A 211 35.85 33.64 50.34
N SER A 212 35.04 33.96 49.33
CA SER A 212 35.22 33.42 47.99
C SER A 212 36.30 34.12 47.16
N ARG A 213 36.77 35.28 47.62
CA ARG A 213 37.65 36.16 46.82
C ARG A 213 39.09 35.63 46.64
N TRP A 214 39.58 34.81 47.54
CA TRP A 214 40.98 34.41 47.55
C TRP A 214 41.21 32.91 47.29
N VAL A 215 40.50 32.03 47.96
CA VAL A 215 40.71 30.56 47.87
C VAL A 215 39.42 29.78 47.69
N SER A 216 38.38 30.09 48.46
CA SER A 216 37.15 29.26 48.43
C SER A 216 36.33 29.43 47.19
N LYS A 217 36.21 30.69 46.68
CA LYS A 217 35.37 30.97 45.49
C LYS A 217 35.88 30.30 44.22
N PRO A 218 37.20 30.27 43.85
CA PRO A 218 37.67 29.56 42.69
C PRO A 218 37.54 28.00 42.84
N LEU A 219 37.75 27.47 44.07
CA LEU A 219 37.62 26.04 44.32
C LEU A 219 36.16 25.61 44.31
N GLU A 220 35.28 26.42 44.89
CA GLU A 220 33.84 26.18 44.89
C GLU A 220 33.26 26.29 43.47
N GLN A 221 33.73 27.24 42.70
CA GLN A 221 33.38 27.35 41.25
C GLN A 221 33.83 26.12 40.46
N LEU A 222 35.07 25.64 40.72
CA LEU A 222 35.56 24.43 40.06
C LEU A 222 34.78 23.17 40.51
N ALA A 223 34.39 23.13 41.81
CA ALA A 223 33.57 22.04 42.33
C ALA A 223 32.13 22.08 41.76
N GLU A 224 31.54 23.26 41.59
CA GLU A 224 30.24 23.45 40.95
C GLU A 224 30.30 23.07 39.46
N GLU A 225 31.36 23.49 38.74
CA GLU A 225 31.59 23.08 37.39
C GLU A 225 31.83 21.56 37.26
N ALA A 226 32.51 20.91 38.25
CA ALA A 226 32.63 19.45 38.29
C ALA A 226 31.29 18.78 38.49
N ARG A 227 30.40 19.33 39.32
CA ARG A 227 29.04 18.85 39.50
C ARG A 227 28.15 19.10 38.28
N ALA A 228 28.32 20.24 37.61
CA ALA A 228 27.66 20.52 36.34
C ALA A 228 28.09 19.51 35.25
N ILE A 229 29.39 19.18 35.22
CA ILE A 229 29.92 18.12 34.34
C ILE A 229 29.31 16.76 34.72
N GLU A 230 29.20 16.43 36.02
CA GLU A 230 28.55 15.22 36.50
C GLU A 230 27.05 15.15 36.12
N ALA A 231 26.38 16.29 36.16
CA ALA A 231 24.99 16.45 35.73
C ALA A 231 24.78 16.61 34.22
N PHE A 232 25.86 16.49 33.43
CA PHE A 232 25.86 16.70 31.97
C PHE A 232 25.45 18.13 31.52
N ASP A 233 25.62 19.14 32.40
CA ASP A 233 25.42 20.55 32.01
C ASP A 233 26.75 21.16 31.55
N PHE A 234 26.87 21.30 30.22
CA PHE A 234 28.06 21.84 29.57
C PHE A 234 27.85 23.30 29.14
N SER A 235 26.79 23.98 29.55
CA SER A 235 26.45 25.32 29.04
C SER A 235 27.36 26.44 29.52
N ARG A 236 28.10 26.26 30.60
CA ARG A 236 28.86 27.32 31.27
C ARG A 236 30.36 27.25 30.94
N PRO A 237 31.03 28.36 30.61
CA PRO A 237 32.48 28.35 30.42
C PRO A 237 33.22 28.30 31.76
N ILE A 238 34.28 27.50 31.88
CA ILE A 238 35.15 27.49 33.05
C ILE A 238 36.03 28.70 33.02
N GLU A 239 35.81 29.69 33.93
CA GLU A 239 36.64 30.90 33.99
C GLU A 239 38.03 30.63 34.58
N ARG A 240 39.09 31.09 33.92
CA ARG A 240 40.50 30.87 34.27
C ARG A 240 41.07 32.06 35.09
N ARG A 241 40.42 32.49 36.21
CA ARG A 241 40.87 33.65 36.94
C ARG A 241 41.08 33.37 38.41
N SER A 242 42.12 32.63 38.74
CA SER A 242 42.62 32.53 40.10
C SER A 242 44.07 33.05 40.17
N HIS A 243 44.47 33.67 41.31
CA HIS A 243 45.82 34.03 41.52
C HIS A 243 46.72 32.85 41.92
N ILE A 244 46.13 31.66 42.06
CA ILE A 244 46.82 30.40 42.45
C ILE A 244 47.05 29.59 41.16
N ARG A 245 48.29 29.24 40.89
CA ARG A 245 48.73 28.56 39.68
C ARG A 245 48.13 27.14 39.53
N GLU A 246 48.00 26.43 40.65
CA GLU A 246 47.43 25.06 40.75
C GLU A 246 45.97 25.05 40.40
N ILE A 247 45.21 26.06 40.82
CA ILE A 247 43.80 26.24 40.48
C ILE A 247 43.60 26.51 39.00
N ASN A 248 44.47 27.34 38.43
CA ASN A 248 44.43 27.63 36.96
C ASN A 248 44.76 26.39 36.13
N ARG A 249 45.72 25.53 36.59
CA ARG A 249 46.04 24.26 35.93
C ARG A 249 44.86 23.27 36.02
N LEU A 250 44.24 23.18 37.22
CA LEU A 250 43.06 22.35 37.41
C LEU A 250 41.87 22.83 36.53
N ALA A 251 41.62 24.14 36.51
CA ALA A 251 40.59 24.75 35.64
C ALA A 251 40.85 24.48 34.17
N GLN A 252 42.10 24.50 33.72
CA GLN A 252 42.47 24.19 32.35
C GLN A 252 42.24 22.72 32.01
N ALA A 253 42.61 21.80 32.89
CA ALA A 253 42.37 20.35 32.70
C ALA A 253 40.86 20.01 32.70
N MET A 254 40.09 20.64 33.62
CA MET A 254 38.63 20.48 33.64
C MET A 254 37.96 21.06 32.41
N SER A 255 38.41 22.23 31.93
CA SER A 255 37.89 22.86 30.69
C SER A 255 38.12 21.98 29.48
N GLN A 256 39.30 21.37 29.40
CA GLN A 256 39.65 20.44 28.32
C GLN A 256 38.85 19.12 28.42
N MET A 257 38.66 18.58 29.62
CA MET A 257 37.82 17.41 29.86
C MET A 257 36.34 17.70 29.49
N LYS A 258 35.82 18.85 29.94
CA LYS A 258 34.45 19.29 29.63
C LYS A 258 34.23 19.41 28.12
N ALA A 259 35.12 20.09 27.40
CA ALA A 259 35.04 20.23 25.94
C ALA A 259 35.04 18.88 25.25
N THR A 260 35.92 17.97 25.69
CA THR A 260 36.00 16.60 25.12
C THR A 260 34.73 15.80 25.37
N ILE A 261 34.17 15.88 26.59
CA ILE A 261 32.91 15.14 26.91
C ILE A 261 31.72 15.73 26.16
N SER A 262 31.57 17.07 26.14
CA SER A 262 30.50 17.75 25.40
C SER A 262 30.56 17.39 23.92
N GLN A 263 31.72 17.50 23.31
CA GLN A 263 31.92 17.13 21.91
C GLN A 263 31.59 15.65 21.66
N PHE A 264 31.96 14.76 22.59
CA PHE A 264 31.63 13.34 22.46
C PHE A 264 30.13 13.11 22.54
N LEU A 265 29.42 13.77 23.47
CA LEU A 265 27.97 13.61 23.62
C LEU A 265 27.19 14.19 22.43
N ASP A 266 27.57 15.38 21.99
CA ASP A 266 26.98 16.03 20.81
C ASP A 266 27.18 15.18 19.58
N LEU A 267 28.35 14.60 19.43
CA LEU A 267 28.68 13.68 18.35
C LEU A 267 27.91 12.37 18.46
N SER A 268 27.84 11.78 19.67
CA SER A 268 27.11 10.55 19.90
C SER A 268 25.60 10.72 19.65
N ALA A 269 25.02 11.85 20.07
CA ALA A 269 23.64 12.21 19.78
C ALA A 269 23.40 12.40 18.28
N ALA A 270 24.32 13.10 17.62
CA ALA A 270 24.24 13.33 16.19
C ALA A 270 24.37 12.01 15.38
N LEU A 271 25.28 11.12 15.78
CA LEU A 271 25.42 9.79 15.16
C LEU A 271 24.17 8.93 15.37
N SER A 272 23.54 9.03 16.55
CA SER A 272 22.32 8.26 16.87
C SER A 272 21.08 8.81 16.16
N SER A 273 21.10 10.08 15.73
CA SER A 273 19.98 10.72 15.03
C SER A 273 20.03 10.51 13.51
N GLU A 274 21.19 10.12 12.98
CA GLU A 274 21.32 9.85 11.54
C GLU A 274 20.50 8.61 11.15
N ARG A 275 19.61 8.81 10.18
CA ARG A 275 18.69 7.74 9.72
C ARG A 275 19.19 7.01 8.47
N GLN A 276 20.28 7.46 7.89
CA GLN A 276 20.86 6.87 6.68
C GLN A 276 22.29 6.46 6.91
N LEU A 277 22.68 5.30 6.40
CA LEU A 277 24.01 4.73 6.61
C LEU A 277 25.14 5.61 6.03
N GLN A 278 24.99 6.12 4.82
CA GLN A 278 26.03 6.89 4.15
C GLN A 278 26.39 8.22 4.85
N PRO A 279 25.44 9.09 5.22
CA PRO A 279 25.71 10.27 6.03
C PRO A 279 26.36 9.93 7.38
N LEU A 280 25.90 8.86 8.03
CA LEU A 280 26.50 8.38 9.28
C LEU A 280 27.98 8.04 9.11
N LEU A 281 28.33 7.25 8.09
CA LEU A 281 29.71 6.85 7.82
C LEU A 281 30.60 8.05 7.51
N GLN A 282 30.13 8.97 6.67
CA GLN A 282 30.87 10.18 6.33
C GLN A 282 31.13 11.06 7.55
N ARG A 283 30.14 11.20 8.44
CA ARG A 283 30.28 11.97 9.66
C ARG A 283 31.28 11.34 10.62
N VAL A 284 31.25 10.03 10.80
CA VAL A 284 32.24 9.28 11.59
C VAL A 284 33.65 9.53 11.08
N LEU A 285 33.87 9.49 9.76
CA LEU A 285 35.16 9.74 9.14
C LEU A 285 35.61 11.19 9.37
N GLN A 286 34.74 12.16 9.14
CA GLN A 286 35.02 13.58 9.27
C GLN A 286 35.48 13.95 10.71
N GLU A 287 34.73 13.43 11.67
CA GLU A 287 35.06 13.70 13.10
C GLU A 287 36.34 12.97 13.54
N SER A 288 36.51 11.72 13.09
CA SER A 288 37.75 10.96 13.39
C SER A 288 38.97 11.63 12.78
N ALA A 289 38.84 12.09 11.53
CA ALA A 289 39.95 12.80 10.86
C ALA A 289 40.30 14.12 11.55
N SER A 290 39.32 14.88 12.03
CA SER A 290 39.54 16.16 12.73
C SER A 290 40.29 16.03 14.05
N VAL A 291 40.07 14.93 14.77
CA VAL A 291 40.64 14.69 16.10
C VAL A 291 42.13 14.34 16.05
N ILE A 292 42.59 13.69 14.99
CA ILE A 292 44.00 13.23 14.86
C ILE A 292 44.73 13.81 13.66
N ALA A 293 44.11 14.80 12.97
CA ALA A 293 44.64 15.37 11.72
C ALA A 293 45.04 14.30 10.67
N ALA A 294 44.17 13.33 10.48
CA ALA A 294 44.44 12.23 9.53
C ALA A 294 44.55 12.76 8.11
N ARG A 295 45.55 12.31 7.37
CA ARG A 295 45.74 12.58 5.94
C ARG A 295 44.68 11.96 5.09
N GLY A 296 44.18 10.75 5.49
CA GLY A 296 43.10 10.05 4.86
C GLY A 296 42.44 9.06 5.80
N CYS A 297 41.17 8.76 5.55
CA CYS A 297 40.46 7.77 6.33
C CYS A 297 39.43 7.03 5.48
N ALA A 298 39.18 5.77 5.85
CA ALA A 298 38.16 4.95 5.21
C ALA A 298 37.50 3.98 6.20
N ILE A 299 36.24 3.66 5.96
CA ILE A 299 35.52 2.62 6.69
C ILE A 299 35.29 1.45 5.74
N PHE A 300 35.70 0.29 6.20
CA PHE A 300 35.47 -1.00 5.56
C PHE A 300 34.44 -1.80 6.38
N LEU A 301 33.35 -2.21 5.74
CA LEU A 301 32.30 -3.02 6.36
C LEU A 301 32.30 -4.45 5.80
N LEU A 302 31.92 -5.39 6.63
CA LEU A 302 31.72 -6.79 6.20
C LEU A 302 30.45 -6.92 5.35
N ASP A 303 30.56 -7.60 4.22
CA ASP A 303 29.41 -8.05 3.44
C ASP A 303 28.86 -9.39 3.97
N GLY A 304 27.71 -9.84 3.41
CA GLY A 304 27.11 -11.14 3.77
C GLY A 304 27.98 -12.37 3.43
N LYS A 305 29.11 -12.18 2.73
CA LYS A 305 30.08 -13.21 2.39
C LYS A 305 31.40 -13.05 3.17
N ASN A 306 31.38 -12.27 4.24
CA ASN A 306 32.54 -12.02 5.11
C ASN A 306 33.72 -11.35 4.39
N ARG A 307 33.47 -10.52 3.36
CA ARG A 307 34.47 -9.72 2.66
C ARG A 307 34.37 -8.26 3.09
N LEU A 308 35.52 -7.61 3.21
CA LEU A 308 35.61 -6.20 3.55
C LEU A 308 35.47 -5.33 2.29
N HIS A 309 34.44 -4.48 2.25
CA HIS A 309 34.23 -3.50 1.20
C HIS A 309 34.29 -2.09 1.77
N ARG A 310 34.86 -1.16 1.01
CA ARG A 310 34.93 0.25 1.39
C ARG A 310 33.55 0.89 1.31
N ALA A 311 32.96 1.16 2.45
CA ALA A 311 31.64 1.75 2.55
C ALA A 311 31.67 3.28 2.51
N ALA A 312 32.75 3.91 3.01
CA ALA A 312 32.98 5.34 2.91
C ALA A 312 34.49 5.63 2.96
N ALA A 313 34.91 6.75 2.38
CA ALA A 313 36.28 7.24 2.43
C ALA A 313 36.33 8.75 2.37
N MET A 314 37.46 9.35 2.83
CA MET A 314 37.73 10.79 2.79
C MET A 314 39.21 11.04 2.55
N ALA A 315 39.53 12.06 1.76
CA ALA A 315 40.91 12.48 1.38
C ALA A 315 41.71 11.30 0.79
N ASP A 316 42.96 11.08 1.22
CA ASP A 316 43.76 9.97 0.69
C ASP A 316 43.18 8.59 0.89
N GLY A 317 42.22 8.43 1.80
CA GLY A 317 41.43 7.17 1.95
C GLY A 317 40.62 6.79 0.72
N GLU A 318 40.32 7.74 -0.16
CA GLU A 318 39.66 7.48 -1.44
C GLU A 318 40.55 6.71 -2.44
N GLN A 319 41.87 6.71 -2.23
CA GLN A 319 42.83 5.94 -3.03
C GLN A 319 42.92 4.47 -2.60
N LEU A 320 42.41 4.11 -1.42
CA LEU A 320 42.41 2.77 -0.93
C LEU A 320 41.48 1.88 -1.79
N PRO A 321 41.76 0.57 -1.90
CA PRO A 321 40.92 -0.36 -2.69
C PRO A 321 39.46 -0.30 -2.28
N THR A 322 38.56 -0.46 -3.24
CA THR A 322 37.11 -0.55 -2.97
C THR A 322 36.71 -1.85 -2.28
N GLN A 323 37.53 -2.87 -2.40
CA GLN A 323 37.33 -4.16 -1.75
C GLN A 323 38.68 -4.70 -1.30
N LEU A 324 38.76 -5.11 -0.04
CA LEU A 324 39.91 -5.81 0.52
C LEU A 324 39.64 -7.30 0.44
N GLY A 325 40.55 -8.04 -0.23
CA GLY A 325 40.33 -9.45 -0.43
C GLY A 325 41.59 -10.17 -0.82
N GLY A 326 42.03 -11.10 -0.01
CA GLY A 326 43.19 -11.95 -0.21
C GLY A 326 44.00 -12.06 1.07
N THR A 327 44.72 -13.17 1.19
CA THR A 327 45.71 -13.43 2.26
C THR A 327 46.98 -12.59 2.09
N ASP A 328 47.17 -12.00 0.92
CA ASP A 328 48.35 -11.21 0.54
C ASP A 328 48.13 -9.69 0.59
N ASP A 329 46.90 -9.23 0.90
CA ASP A 329 46.57 -7.82 1.11
C ASP A 329 46.85 -7.44 2.56
N GLU A 330 48.00 -6.77 2.78
CA GLU A 330 48.47 -6.34 4.11
C GLU A 330 47.40 -5.57 4.89
N LEU A 331 46.70 -4.64 4.24
CA LEU A 331 45.61 -3.88 4.86
C LEU A 331 44.43 -4.76 5.27
N ALA A 332 44.11 -5.77 4.46
CA ALA A 332 43.09 -6.75 4.79
C ALA A 332 43.45 -7.59 6.04
N VAL A 333 44.72 -7.96 6.16
CA VAL A 333 45.24 -8.70 7.32
C VAL A 333 45.12 -7.82 8.59
N LEU A 334 45.57 -6.58 8.54
CA LEU A 334 45.46 -5.62 9.66
C LEU A 334 44.04 -5.39 10.10
N CYS A 335 43.12 -5.18 9.14
CA CYS A 335 41.69 -5.01 9.43
C CYS A 335 41.10 -6.25 10.13
N ARG A 336 41.37 -7.45 9.62
CA ARG A 336 40.90 -8.71 10.21
C ARG A 336 41.49 -8.94 11.61
N GLN A 337 42.79 -8.62 11.80
CA GLN A 337 43.43 -8.73 13.09
C GLN A 337 42.82 -7.77 14.13
N ALA A 338 42.56 -6.52 13.74
CA ALA A 338 41.87 -5.55 14.59
C ALA A 338 40.48 -6.03 14.99
N MET A 339 39.72 -6.53 14.00
CA MET A 339 38.39 -7.06 14.22
C MET A 339 38.34 -8.28 15.15
N ASN A 340 39.27 -9.23 14.94
CA ASN A 340 39.33 -10.46 15.75
C ASN A 340 39.83 -10.21 17.16
N SER A 341 40.75 -9.24 17.36
CA SER A 341 41.28 -8.92 18.68
C SER A 341 40.37 -7.93 19.46
N GLY A 342 39.45 -7.27 18.80
CA GLY A 342 38.66 -6.18 19.37
C GLY A 342 39.50 -4.98 19.83
N LYS A 343 40.76 -4.90 19.39
CA LYS A 343 41.71 -3.85 19.78
C LYS A 343 42.21 -3.13 18.54
N ARG A 344 42.55 -1.85 18.70
CA ARG A 344 43.23 -1.12 17.64
C ARG A 344 44.56 -1.76 17.29
N ILE A 345 44.94 -1.63 16.04
CA ILE A 345 46.26 -1.99 15.52
C ILE A 345 46.92 -0.72 15.04
N ASP A 346 48.15 -0.52 15.48
CA ASP A 346 48.99 0.60 15.14
C ASP A 346 50.19 0.06 14.34
N ASN A 347 50.24 0.32 13.04
CA ASN A 347 51.28 -0.18 12.13
C ASN A 347 52.02 1.00 11.51
N GLN A 348 53.31 1.07 11.84
CA GLN A 348 54.25 2.10 11.35
C GLN A 348 55.09 1.60 10.15
N GLU A 349 54.96 0.36 9.75
CA GLU A 349 55.73 -0.29 8.66
C GLU A 349 54.82 -0.62 7.47
N THR A 350 54.31 0.36 6.75
CA THR A 350 53.64 0.11 5.46
C THR A 350 54.52 0.46 4.28
N PRO A 351 54.39 -0.21 3.12
CA PRO A 351 55.25 -0.03 1.93
C PRO A 351 55.29 1.43 1.41
N ASP A 352 54.23 2.23 1.71
CA ASP A 352 54.09 3.62 1.26
C ASP A 352 54.55 4.67 2.29
N GLN A 353 55.26 4.25 3.35
CA GLN A 353 55.74 5.17 4.42
C GLN A 353 54.63 5.90 5.17
N ALA A 354 53.41 5.48 5.11
CA ALA A 354 52.28 6.07 5.84
C ALA A 354 52.01 5.31 7.16
N HIS A 355 51.91 6.03 8.26
CA HIS A 355 51.49 5.48 9.55
C HIS A 355 50.01 5.12 9.51
N VAL A 356 49.67 3.84 9.63
CA VAL A 356 48.27 3.37 9.54
C VAL A 356 47.78 2.87 10.88
N ILE A 357 46.66 3.41 11.34
CA ILE A 357 45.95 2.99 12.52
C ILE A 357 44.63 2.34 12.09
N VAL A 358 44.39 1.10 12.52
CA VAL A 358 43.16 0.38 12.25
C VAL A 358 42.35 0.25 13.54
N MET A 359 41.16 0.80 13.53
CA MET A 359 40.19 0.73 14.65
C MET A 359 39.09 -0.28 14.32
N PRO A 360 38.84 -1.30 15.17
CA PRO A 360 37.73 -2.20 14.96
C PRO A 360 36.39 -1.46 15.19
N LEU A 361 35.42 -1.70 14.33
CA LEU A 361 34.04 -1.31 14.54
C LEU A 361 33.31 -2.50 15.18
N ALA A 362 33.42 -2.60 16.50
CA ALA A 362 32.86 -3.70 17.29
C ALA A 362 31.73 -3.22 18.20
N THR A 363 30.68 -4.03 18.28
CA THR A 363 29.53 -3.79 19.16
C THR A 363 29.90 -4.13 20.62
N ARG A 364 29.04 -3.79 21.58
CA ARG A 364 29.24 -4.16 23.00
C ARG A 364 29.25 -5.69 23.24
N GLN A 365 28.67 -6.46 22.34
CA GLN A 365 28.64 -7.93 22.42
C GLN A 365 29.91 -8.57 21.87
N GLY A 366 30.79 -7.75 21.26
CA GLY A 366 32.05 -8.18 20.65
C GLY A 366 31.95 -8.53 19.17
N ASP A 367 30.77 -8.42 18.60
CA ASP A 367 30.60 -8.66 17.16
C ASP A 367 31.18 -7.48 16.36
N SER A 368 32.00 -7.80 15.38
CA SER A 368 32.70 -6.82 14.55
C SER A 368 31.94 -6.59 13.25
N VAL A 369 31.48 -5.36 13.01
CA VAL A 369 30.76 -4.98 11.78
C VAL A 369 31.70 -4.53 10.67
N GLY A 370 32.96 -4.23 11.01
CA GLY A 370 33.98 -3.74 10.08
C GLY A 370 35.18 -3.15 10.77
N ALA A 371 35.95 -2.35 10.03
CA ALA A 371 37.12 -1.64 10.53
C ALA A 371 37.21 -0.22 9.93
N MET A 372 37.70 0.73 10.72
CA MET A 372 38.04 2.08 10.27
C MET A 372 39.55 2.18 10.15
N VAL A 373 40.03 2.64 9.01
CA VAL A 373 41.44 2.85 8.68
C VAL A 373 41.73 4.34 8.69
N LEU A 374 42.76 4.71 9.40
CA LEU A 374 43.21 6.10 9.54
C LEU A 374 44.66 6.17 9.05
N GLN A 375 44.96 7.04 8.09
CA GLN A 375 46.29 7.29 7.53
C GLN A 375 46.85 8.59 8.09
N LEU A 376 48.03 8.55 8.67
CA LEU A 376 48.68 9.67 9.30
C LEU A 376 50.00 9.95 8.60
N ASP A 377 50.53 11.18 8.74
CA ASP A 377 51.91 11.49 8.33
C ASP A 377 52.91 10.85 9.29
N GLU A 378 54.09 10.48 8.79
CA GLU A 378 55.17 9.82 9.57
C GLU A 378 55.57 10.54 10.90
N ARG A 379 55.32 11.83 10.98
CA ARG A 379 55.69 12.70 12.12
C ARG A 379 54.60 12.86 13.15
N ASP A 380 53.38 12.40 12.86
CA ASP A 380 52.22 12.59 13.71
C ASP A 380 51.99 11.37 14.60
N ASN A 381 52.26 11.55 15.89
CA ASN A 381 51.96 10.55 16.91
C ASN A 381 50.76 11.04 17.74
N PRO A 382 49.55 10.61 17.42
CA PRO A 382 48.37 11.07 18.14
C PRO A 382 48.42 10.68 19.62
N GLY A 383 48.11 11.63 20.48
CA GLY A 383 48.15 11.43 21.94
C GLY A 383 47.15 10.30 22.37
N ARG A 384 47.46 9.66 23.49
CA ARG A 384 46.57 8.58 24.04
C ARG A 384 45.11 9.00 24.21
N THR A 385 44.91 10.28 24.53
CA THR A 385 43.56 10.84 24.73
C THR A 385 42.75 10.87 23.40
N SER A 386 43.39 11.30 22.32
CA SER A 386 42.78 11.36 20.98
C SER A 386 42.44 9.95 20.46
N LEU A 387 43.36 9.01 20.66
CA LEU A 387 43.13 7.62 20.30
C LEU A 387 42.02 6.98 21.12
N GLY A 388 41.94 7.23 22.44
CA GLY A 388 40.85 6.78 23.28
C GLY A 388 39.48 7.37 22.89
N PHE A 389 39.47 8.60 22.42
CA PHE A 389 38.26 9.23 21.90
C PHE A 389 37.77 8.50 20.64
N ILE A 390 38.65 8.22 19.67
CA ILE A 390 38.29 7.54 18.44
C ILE A 390 37.88 6.09 18.71
N GLU A 391 38.51 5.39 19.67
CA GLU A 391 38.05 4.05 20.10
C GLU A 391 36.62 4.09 20.62
N SER A 392 36.27 5.09 21.43
CA SER A 392 34.93 5.30 21.96
C SER A 392 33.93 5.63 20.85
N LEU A 393 34.34 6.50 19.90
CA LEU A 393 33.59 6.88 18.73
C LEU A 393 33.34 5.68 17.82
N SER A 394 34.35 4.84 17.58
CA SER A 394 34.26 3.64 16.76
C SER A 394 33.25 2.63 17.35
N GLY A 395 33.20 2.50 18.68
CA GLY A 395 32.21 1.66 19.35
C GLY A 395 30.78 2.19 19.18
N THR A 396 30.57 3.51 19.33
CA THR A 396 29.27 4.15 19.12
C THR A 396 28.84 4.05 17.64
N ALA A 397 29.77 4.31 16.73
CA ALA A 397 29.54 4.17 15.30
C ALA A 397 29.16 2.73 14.92
N ALA A 398 29.85 1.72 15.49
CA ALA A 398 29.53 0.31 15.25
C ALA A 398 28.08 -0.05 15.63
N ILE A 399 27.61 0.44 16.78
CA ILE A 399 26.22 0.22 17.25
C ILE A 399 25.23 0.89 16.29
N SER A 400 25.50 2.14 15.89
CA SER A 400 24.63 2.87 14.96
C SER A 400 24.61 2.22 13.56
N ILE A 401 25.76 1.77 13.06
CA ILE A 401 25.86 1.05 11.78
C ILE A 401 25.09 -0.27 11.85
N GLU A 402 25.25 -1.02 12.92
CA GLU A 402 24.53 -2.29 13.12
C GLU A 402 23.01 -2.08 13.19
N ALA A 403 22.57 -1.07 13.95
CA ALA A 403 21.16 -0.71 14.04
C ALA A 403 20.57 -0.35 12.67
N GLN A 404 21.27 0.45 11.87
CA GLN A 404 20.84 0.78 10.51
C GLN A 404 20.80 -0.45 9.59
N ARG A 405 21.83 -1.31 9.63
CA ARG A 405 21.85 -2.56 8.86
C ARG A 405 20.73 -3.51 9.23
N LEU A 406 20.41 -3.62 10.53
CA LEU A 406 19.29 -4.43 11.02
C LEU A 406 17.95 -3.87 10.54
N LEU A 407 17.78 -2.55 10.59
CA LEU A 407 16.58 -1.88 10.09
C LEU A 407 16.38 -2.11 8.57
N GLU A 408 17.45 -1.97 7.79
CA GLU A 408 17.42 -2.25 6.35
C GLU A 408 17.18 -3.74 6.06
N ALA A 409 17.77 -4.64 6.86
CA ALA A 409 17.52 -6.06 6.72
C ALA A 409 16.08 -6.44 7.10
N GLN A 410 15.53 -5.82 8.14
CA GLN A 410 14.13 -5.99 8.55
C GLN A 410 13.17 -5.49 7.45
N LYS A 411 13.44 -4.31 6.86
CA LYS A 411 12.65 -3.80 5.73
C LYS A 411 12.68 -4.76 4.54
N ARG A 412 13.86 -5.19 4.13
CA ARG A 412 14.01 -6.17 3.02
C ARG A 412 13.32 -7.50 3.31
N LEU A 413 13.40 -7.98 4.56
CA LEU A 413 12.70 -9.19 4.97
C LEU A 413 11.18 -9.01 4.89
N LEU A 414 10.65 -7.87 5.34
CA LEU A 414 9.22 -7.54 5.25
C LEU A 414 8.76 -7.47 3.79
N GLU A 415 9.52 -6.80 2.93
CA GLU A 415 9.25 -6.76 1.48
C GLU A 415 9.23 -8.16 0.88
N ALA A 416 10.24 -8.99 1.16
CA ALA A 416 10.30 -10.36 0.68
C ALA A 416 9.13 -11.23 1.19
N PHE A 417 8.67 -11.03 2.44
CA PHE A 417 7.48 -11.70 2.96
C PHE A 417 6.21 -11.26 2.25
N ILE A 418 6.09 -9.97 1.95
CA ILE A 418 4.93 -9.44 1.23
C ILE A 418 4.89 -10.00 -0.20
N GLU A 419 6.02 -10.00 -0.89
CA GLU A 419 6.15 -10.61 -2.21
C GLU A 419 5.84 -12.12 -2.19
N LEU A 420 6.32 -12.83 -1.17
CA LEU A 420 6.02 -14.25 -0.98
C LEU A 420 4.51 -14.49 -0.77
N ILE A 421 3.87 -13.71 0.09
CA ILE A 421 2.42 -13.81 0.35
C ILE A 421 1.64 -13.50 -0.92
N ALA A 422 1.97 -12.42 -1.59
CA ALA A 422 1.32 -12.02 -2.84
C ALA A 422 1.53 -13.09 -3.94
N GLY A 423 2.73 -13.63 -4.06
CA GLY A 423 3.03 -14.74 -4.97
C GLY A 423 2.28 -16.05 -4.62
N ALA A 424 2.09 -16.34 -3.34
CA ALA A 424 1.28 -17.49 -2.90
C ALA A 424 -0.21 -17.29 -3.21
N ILE A 425 -0.69 -16.06 -3.18
CA ILE A 425 -2.05 -15.69 -3.58
C ILE A 425 -2.22 -15.83 -5.10
N ASP A 426 -1.24 -15.35 -5.87
CA ASP A 426 -1.22 -15.52 -7.33
C ASP A 426 -1.15 -17.00 -7.73
N ALA A 427 -0.38 -17.83 -7.01
CA ALA A 427 -0.25 -19.26 -7.28
C ALA A 427 -1.53 -20.07 -7.02
N LYS A 428 -2.49 -19.53 -6.25
CA LYS A 428 -3.76 -20.19 -5.96
C LYS A 428 -4.70 -20.27 -7.17
N SER A 429 -4.66 -19.29 -8.07
CA SER A 429 -5.36 -19.34 -9.34
C SER A 429 -4.34 -19.26 -10.47
N PRO A 430 -4.33 -20.20 -11.41
CA PRO A 430 -3.44 -20.15 -12.57
C PRO A 430 -3.70 -18.93 -13.46
N TYR A 431 -4.74 -18.17 -13.18
CA TYR A 431 -5.22 -17.04 -13.95
C TYR A 431 -4.88 -15.67 -13.31
N THR A 432 -4.17 -15.66 -12.18
CA THR A 432 -3.72 -14.45 -11.50
C THR A 432 -2.20 -14.32 -11.51
N GLY A 433 -1.50 -15.16 -12.30
CA GLY A 433 -0.04 -15.18 -12.39
C GLY A 433 0.53 -13.81 -12.76
N GLY A 434 1.14 -13.11 -11.77
CA GLY A 434 1.74 -11.80 -11.93
C GLY A 434 0.81 -10.60 -11.74
N HIS A 435 -0.47 -10.78 -11.46
CA HIS A 435 -1.39 -9.68 -11.12
C HIS A 435 -0.88 -8.89 -9.91
N CYS A 436 -0.50 -9.59 -8.84
CA CYS A 436 0.04 -8.99 -7.63
C CYS A 436 1.39 -8.26 -7.83
N GLN A 437 2.09 -8.47 -8.95
CA GLN A 437 3.29 -7.71 -9.33
C GLN A 437 2.95 -6.53 -10.25
N ARG A 438 2.00 -6.72 -11.17
CA ARG A 438 1.65 -5.71 -12.19
C ARG A 438 0.86 -4.55 -11.60
N VAL A 439 -0.10 -4.80 -10.68
CA VAL A 439 -0.88 -3.75 -10.02
C VAL A 439 0.00 -2.80 -9.19
N PRO A 440 0.93 -3.27 -8.33
CA PRO A 440 1.86 -2.38 -7.64
C PRO A 440 2.75 -1.55 -8.57
N ALA A 441 3.27 -2.17 -9.64
CA ALA A 441 4.08 -1.47 -10.62
C ALA A 441 3.29 -0.33 -11.27
N LEU A 442 2.08 -0.61 -11.70
CA LEU A 442 1.22 0.37 -12.35
C LEU A 442 0.73 1.46 -11.38
N THR A 443 0.40 1.09 -10.15
CA THR A 443 0.03 2.04 -9.09
C THR A 443 1.19 2.99 -8.80
N LYS A 444 2.42 2.48 -8.74
CA LYS A 444 3.63 3.29 -8.58
C LYS A 444 3.84 4.24 -9.76
N MET A 445 3.76 3.74 -11.00
CA MET A 445 3.89 4.56 -12.20
C MET A 445 2.85 5.70 -12.21
N LEU A 446 1.60 5.41 -11.83
CA LEU A 446 0.53 6.40 -11.72
C LEU A 446 0.79 7.40 -10.58
N ALA A 447 1.33 6.94 -9.43
CA ALA A 447 1.73 7.78 -8.31
C ALA A 447 2.90 8.69 -8.69
N ASP A 448 3.90 8.18 -9.39
CA ASP A 448 5.07 8.96 -9.84
C ASP A 448 4.67 10.00 -10.88
N ALA A 449 3.77 9.66 -11.80
CA ALA A 449 3.21 10.59 -12.77
C ALA A 449 2.39 11.71 -12.13
N ALA A 450 1.58 11.39 -11.11
CA ALA A 450 0.86 12.42 -10.36
C ALA A 450 1.82 13.31 -9.55
N CYS A 451 2.93 12.75 -9.03
CA CYS A 451 3.99 13.51 -8.35
C CYS A 451 4.83 14.40 -9.29
N GLN A 452 4.81 14.19 -10.59
CA GLN A 452 5.56 14.96 -11.59
C GLN A 452 4.69 15.98 -12.34
N ALA A 453 3.38 16.00 -12.09
CA ALA A 453 2.47 16.95 -12.74
C ALA A 453 2.80 18.39 -12.36
N ASP A 454 3.06 19.24 -13.36
CA ASP A 454 3.33 20.67 -13.22
C ASP A 454 2.11 21.55 -13.51
N SER A 455 1.01 20.93 -13.98
CA SER A 455 -0.22 21.62 -14.38
C SER A 455 -1.46 20.76 -14.06
N GLY A 456 -2.65 21.36 -14.12
CA GLY A 456 -3.93 20.69 -13.87
C GLY A 456 -4.20 20.37 -12.39
N PRO A 457 -5.18 19.47 -12.12
CA PRO A 457 -5.65 19.20 -10.75
C PRO A 457 -4.59 18.61 -9.80
N PHE A 458 -3.48 18.06 -10.33
CA PHE A 458 -2.45 17.37 -9.54
C PHE A 458 -1.13 18.17 -9.41
N ARG A 459 -1.13 19.44 -9.83
CA ARG A 459 0.06 20.29 -9.78
C ARG A 459 0.73 20.35 -8.40
N ASP A 460 -0.06 20.29 -7.35
CA ASP A 460 0.40 20.42 -5.97
C ASP A 460 0.33 19.09 -5.19
N PHE A 461 0.10 17.96 -5.88
CA PHE A 461 0.02 16.64 -5.26
C PHE A 461 1.42 16.03 -5.11
N LYS A 462 1.83 15.70 -3.88
CA LYS A 462 3.06 14.96 -3.58
C LYS A 462 2.84 13.91 -2.52
N LEU A 463 3.49 12.78 -2.69
CA LEU A 463 3.60 11.74 -1.68
C LEU A 463 4.95 11.84 -0.98
N SER A 464 4.94 11.88 0.34
CA SER A 464 6.11 11.62 1.16
C SER A 464 6.61 10.18 0.98
N ASP A 465 7.84 9.89 1.39
CA ASP A 465 8.39 8.52 1.36
C ASP A 465 7.51 7.53 2.15
N ASN A 466 6.97 7.96 3.29
CA ASN A 466 6.06 7.15 4.11
C ASN A 466 4.74 6.85 3.39
N GLU A 467 4.17 7.79 2.67
CA GLU A 467 2.94 7.59 1.90
C GLU A 467 3.20 6.71 0.67
N ARG A 468 4.38 6.82 0.07
CA ARG A 468 4.82 5.93 -1.01
C ARG A 468 4.99 4.48 -0.52
N GLU A 469 5.59 4.31 0.66
CA GLU A 469 5.72 3.01 1.31
C GLU A 469 4.34 2.40 1.62
N ALA A 470 3.43 3.18 2.18
CA ALA A 470 2.07 2.75 2.47
C ALA A 470 1.29 2.36 1.20
N LEU A 471 1.41 3.15 0.14
CA LEU A 471 0.78 2.86 -1.15
C LEU A 471 1.36 1.59 -1.79
N HIS A 472 2.68 1.42 -1.72
CA HIS A 472 3.36 0.23 -2.22
C HIS A 472 2.86 -1.04 -1.50
N LEU A 473 2.82 -1.02 -0.16
CA LEU A 473 2.32 -2.12 0.65
C LEU A 473 0.84 -2.40 0.38
N ALA A 474 0.03 -1.36 0.29
CA ALA A 474 -1.40 -1.50 -0.02
C ALA A 474 -1.62 -2.14 -1.39
N ALA A 475 -0.84 -1.73 -2.39
CA ALA A 475 -0.95 -2.28 -3.74
C ALA A 475 -0.53 -3.76 -3.82
N TRP A 476 0.49 -4.19 -3.07
CA TRP A 476 0.87 -5.60 -2.97
C TRP A 476 -0.16 -6.46 -2.24
N LEU A 477 -0.84 -5.89 -1.25
CA LEU A 477 -1.74 -6.61 -0.34
C LEU A 477 -3.23 -6.35 -0.62
N HIS A 478 -3.57 -5.58 -1.70
CA HIS A 478 -4.96 -5.18 -1.96
C HIS A 478 -5.91 -6.35 -2.08
N ASP A 479 -5.42 -7.44 -2.60
CA ASP A 479 -6.15 -8.67 -2.89
C ASP A 479 -5.91 -9.80 -1.88
N CYS A 480 -5.25 -9.52 -0.74
CA CYS A 480 -4.90 -10.55 0.22
C CYS A 480 -6.12 -11.33 0.77
N GLY A 481 -7.30 -10.74 0.75
CA GLY A 481 -8.57 -11.40 1.08
C GLY A 481 -9.00 -12.51 0.13
N LYS A 482 -8.47 -12.57 -1.09
CA LYS A 482 -8.76 -13.65 -2.06
C LYS A 482 -8.38 -15.05 -1.56
N VAL A 483 -7.53 -15.11 -0.53
CA VAL A 483 -7.19 -16.39 0.13
C VAL A 483 -8.43 -17.12 0.67
N THR A 484 -9.47 -16.40 1.04
CA THR A 484 -10.69 -16.95 1.61
C THR A 484 -11.72 -17.39 0.56
N THR A 485 -11.55 -17.02 -0.72
CA THR A 485 -12.48 -17.36 -1.80
C THR A 485 -12.17 -18.76 -2.36
N PRO A 486 -13.13 -19.63 -2.55
CA PRO A 486 -12.93 -20.93 -3.19
C PRO A 486 -12.51 -20.80 -4.66
N GLU A 487 -11.54 -21.62 -5.10
CA GLU A 487 -11.01 -21.61 -6.47
C GLU A 487 -12.10 -21.75 -7.53
N TYR A 488 -12.99 -22.73 -7.36
CA TYR A 488 -14.06 -23.01 -8.30
C TYR A 488 -15.06 -21.84 -8.46
N VAL A 489 -15.06 -20.86 -7.56
CA VAL A 489 -15.87 -19.65 -7.68
C VAL A 489 -15.10 -18.57 -8.43
N VAL A 490 -13.78 -18.44 -8.15
CA VAL A 490 -12.88 -17.50 -8.84
C VAL A 490 -12.79 -17.83 -10.32
N ASP A 491 -12.60 -19.13 -10.62
CA ASP A 491 -12.29 -19.62 -11.97
C ASP A 491 -13.53 -20.09 -12.73
N LYS A 492 -14.75 -19.84 -12.21
CA LYS A 492 -16.01 -20.30 -12.77
C LYS A 492 -16.22 -19.82 -14.21
N ALA A 493 -16.04 -20.73 -15.18
CA ALA A 493 -16.13 -20.43 -16.60
C ALA A 493 -17.55 -20.52 -17.14
N THR A 494 -18.36 -21.43 -16.60
CA THR A 494 -19.73 -21.70 -17.06
C THR A 494 -20.71 -21.58 -15.90
N LYS A 495 -22.00 -21.38 -16.22
CA LYS A 495 -23.03 -21.17 -15.19
C LYS A 495 -23.25 -22.36 -14.26
N LEU A 496 -23.15 -23.58 -14.79
CA LEU A 496 -23.33 -24.82 -14.02
C LEU A 496 -22.05 -25.34 -13.36
N GLU A 497 -20.92 -24.70 -13.65
CA GLU A 497 -19.65 -25.14 -13.10
C GLU A 497 -19.60 -24.94 -11.58
N THR A 498 -19.03 -25.94 -10.91
CA THR A 498 -18.66 -25.95 -9.49
C THR A 498 -17.24 -26.54 -9.40
N ILE A 499 -17.04 -27.73 -8.83
CA ILE A 499 -15.78 -28.48 -8.92
C ILE A 499 -15.62 -29.09 -10.32
N TYR A 500 -16.73 -29.38 -10.99
CA TYR A 500 -16.82 -29.76 -12.40
C TYR A 500 -18.11 -29.15 -13.02
N ASP A 501 -18.17 -29.09 -14.36
CA ASP A 501 -19.33 -28.54 -15.06
C ASP A 501 -20.48 -29.58 -15.08
N ARG A 502 -21.56 -29.27 -14.36
CA ARG A 502 -22.75 -30.13 -14.25
C ARG A 502 -23.58 -30.25 -15.55
N ILE A 503 -23.18 -29.56 -16.61
CA ILE A 503 -23.74 -29.76 -17.95
C ILE A 503 -23.62 -31.24 -18.41
N HIS A 504 -22.60 -31.95 -17.92
CA HIS A 504 -22.40 -33.36 -18.23
C HIS A 504 -23.49 -34.24 -17.65
N GLU A 505 -24.02 -33.95 -16.46
CA GLU A 505 -25.19 -34.63 -15.89
C GLU A 505 -26.44 -34.36 -16.71
N ILE A 506 -26.63 -33.08 -17.11
CA ILE A 506 -27.76 -32.69 -17.95
C ILE A 506 -27.70 -33.42 -19.30
N ARG A 507 -26.54 -33.48 -19.92
CA ARG A 507 -26.32 -34.25 -21.16
C ARG A 507 -26.73 -35.71 -20.99
N THR A 508 -26.32 -36.32 -19.89
CA THR A 508 -26.69 -37.71 -19.59
C THR A 508 -28.22 -37.88 -19.46
N ARG A 509 -28.89 -36.90 -18.81
CA ARG A 509 -30.37 -36.92 -18.73
C ARG A 509 -31.03 -36.79 -20.10
N PHE A 510 -30.52 -35.98 -21.00
CA PHE A 510 -31.00 -35.90 -22.39
C PHE A 510 -30.74 -37.20 -23.14
N GLU A 511 -29.61 -37.88 -22.93
CA GLU A 511 -29.36 -39.18 -23.51
C GLU A 511 -30.37 -40.24 -22.97
N VAL A 512 -30.76 -40.15 -21.68
CA VAL A 512 -31.83 -41.01 -21.12
C VAL A 512 -33.14 -40.71 -21.83
N LEU A 513 -33.56 -39.47 -21.98
CA LEU A 513 -34.81 -39.10 -22.67
C LEU A 513 -34.80 -39.57 -24.14
N LYS A 514 -33.65 -39.51 -24.82
CA LYS A 514 -33.54 -40.07 -26.18
C LYS A 514 -33.70 -41.59 -26.22
N ARG A 515 -33.14 -42.28 -25.22
CA ARG A 515 -33.32 -43.73 -25.06
C ARG A 515 -34.78 -44.07 -24.71
N ASP A 516 -35.43 -43.32 -23.83
CA ASP A 516 -36.82 -43.50 -23.50
C ASP A 516 -37.71 -43.32 -24.75
N ALA A 517 -37.46 -42.31 -25.57
CA ALA A 517 -38.17 -42.11 -26.85
C ALA A 517 -37.97 -43.29 -27.81
N GLN A 518 -36.75 -43.84 -27.90
CA GLN A 518 -36.44 -45.03 -28.69
C GLN A 518 -37.18 -46.28 -28.14
N ILE A 519 -37.21 -46.44 -26.82
CA ILE A 519 -37.91 -47.54 -26.16
C ILE A 519 -39.42 -47.46 -26.46
N GLU A 520 -40.00 -46.30 -26.35
CA GLU A 520 -41.42 -46.08 -26.62
C GLU A 520 -41.76 -46.38 -28.12
N TYR A 521 -40.86 -45.98 -29.03
CA TYR A 521 -40.94 -46.28 -30.44
C TYR A 521 -41.01 -47.85 -30.67
N TRP A 522 -40.06 -48.57 -30.07
CA TRP A 522 -39.99 -50.02 -30.22
C TRP A 522 -41.16 -50.72 -29.53
N LYS A 523 -41.64 -50.25 -28.37
CA LYS A 523 -42.83 -50.74 -27.71
C LYS A 523 -44.09 -50.54 -28.58
N ALA A 524 -44.27 -49.35 -29.13
CA ALA A 524 -45.43 -49.07 -30.01
C ALA A 524 -45.37 -49.91 -31.28
N LEU A 525 -44.22 -50.09 -31.90
CA LEU A 525 -44.04 -50.97 -33.07
C LEU A 525 -44.37 -52.41 -32.73
N ALA A 526 -43.86 -52.90 -31.59
CA ALA A 526 -44.15 -54.25 -31.10
C ALA A 526 -45.70 -54.49 -30.81
N SER A 527 -46.40 -53.43 -30.47
CA SER A 527 -47.86 -53.47 -30.25
C SER A 527 -48.70 -53.33 -31.53
N GLY A 528 -48.03 -53.27 -32.70
CA GLY A 528 -48.66 -53.23 -34.01
C GLY A 528 -49.00 -51.88 -34.62
N ALA A 529 -48.46 -50.83 -34.11
CA ALA A 529 -48.61 -49.50 -34.67
C ALA A 529 -47.82 -49.34 -35.99
N GLU A 530 -48.21 -48.40 -36.84
CA GLU A 530 -47.59 -48.17 -38.16
C GLU A 530 -46.19 -47.62 -38.03
N GLN A 531 -45.20 -48.17 -38.70
CA GLN A 531 -43.80 -47.89 -38.59
C GLN A 531 -43.43 -46.45 -39.04
N GLN A 532 -43.93 -45.97 -40.18
CA GLN A 532 -43.52 -44.71 -40.79
C GLN A 532 -43.96 -43.51 -39.95
N PRO A 533 -45.19 -43.39 -39.44
CA PRO A 533 -45.54 -42.29 -38.55
C PRO A 533 -44.73 -42.32 -37.27
N LEU A 534 -44.49 -43.48 -36.69
CA LEU A 534 -43.69 -43.65 -35.47
C LEU A 534 -42.19 -43.22 -35.69
N ALA A 535 -41.60 -43.62 -36.84
CA ALA A 535 -40.25 -43.26 -37.19
C ALA A 535 -40.12 -41.74 -37.35
N ASN A 536 -41.08 -41.11 -38.02
CA ASN A 536 -41.10 -39.67 -38.20
C ASN A 536 -41.26 -38.94 -36.83
N GLN A 537 -42.14 -39.48 -35.96
CA GLN A 537 -42.30 -38.92 -34.61
C GLN A 537 -41.06 -39.05 -33.76
N LEU A 538 -40.40 -40.22 -33.84
CA LEU A 538 -39.11 -40.44 -33.14
C LEU A 538 -38.04 -39.43 -33.64
N GLU A 539 -37.88 -39.32 -34.96
CA GLU A 539 -36.91 -38.39 -35.57
C GLU A 539 -37.16 -36.97 -35.10
N GLN A 540 -38.44 -36.51 -35.15
CA GLN A 540 -38.81 -35.19 -34.69
C GLN A 540 -38.52 -34.98 -33.18
N THR A 541 -38.79 -36.00 -32.35
CA THR A 541 -38.54 -35.97 -30.93
C THR A 541 -37.03 -35.87 -30.65
N LEU A 542 -36.22 -36.70 -31.30
CA LEU A 542 -34.75 -36.65 -31.17
C LEU A 542 -34.16 -35.31 -31.60
N LYS A 543 -34.64 -34.77 -32.72
CA LYS A 543 -34.24 -33.45 -33.19
C LYS A 543 -34.57 -32.33 -32.19
N THR A 544 -35.79 -32.37 -31.63
CA THR A 544 -36.23 -31.42 -30.61
C THR A 544 -35.35 -31.51 -29.37
N LEU A 545 -35.02 -32.71 -28.87
CA LEU A 545 -34.14 -32.90 -27.75
C LEU A 545 -32.71 -32.39 -28.01
N ASP A 546 -32.22 -32.58 -29.25
CA ASP A 546 -30.90 -32.05 -29.64
C ASP A 546 -30.87 -30.51 -29.68
N GLU A 547 -31.93 -29.88 -30.20
CA GLU A 547 -32.10 -28.42 -30.23
C GLU A 547 -32.26 -27.85 -28.81
N GLU A 548 -32.98 -28.53 -27.94
CA GLU A 548 -33.15 -28.13 -26.54
C GLU A 548 -31.85 -28.25 -25.74
N PHE A 549 -31.11 -29.37 -25.93
CA PHE A 549 -29.81 -29.52 -25.29
C PHE A 549 -28.81 -28.43 -25.76
N ARG A 550 -28.78 -28.20 -27.09
CA ARG A 550 -27.93 -27.12 -27.64
C ARG A 550 -28.25 -25.77 -27.00
N PHE A 551 -29.53 -25.42 -26.87
CA PHE A 551 -29.98 -24.21 -26.22
C PHE A 551 -29.50 -24.13 -24.75
N ILE A 552 -29.62 -25.21 -23.97
CA ILE A 552 -29.14 -25.26 -22.56
C ILE A 552 -27.63 -25.11 -22.52
N ALA A 553 -26.89 -25.76 -23.42
CA ALA A 553 -25.44 -25.66 -23.51
C ALA A 553 -25.00 -24.23 -23.83
N GLU A 554 -25.71 -23.54 -24.73
CA GLU A 554 -25.48 -22.11 -25.05
C GLU A 554 -25.78 -21.24 -23.82
N CYS A 555 -26.88 -21.51 -23.09
CA CYS A 555 -27.18 -20.78 -21.85
C CYS A 555 -26.10 -20.98 -20.78
N ASN A 556 -25.45 -22.16 -20.71
CA ASN A 556 -24.39 -22.45 -19.74
C ASN A 556 -23.12 -21.60 -19.95
N LEU A 557 -22.80 -21.23 -21.20
CA LEU A 557 -21.62 -20.45 -21.51
C LEU A 557 -21.63 -19.04 -20.92
N GLY A 558 -22.81 -18.48 -20.60
CA GLY A 558 -22.91 -17.18 -19.94
C GLY A 558 -22.48 -15.97 -20.77
N GLY A 559 -22.20 -16.18 -22.07
CA GLY A 559 -21.69 -15.16 -23.00
C GLY A 559 -22.71 -14.10 -23.44
N GLU A 560 -24.01 -14.41 -23.40
CA GLU A 560 -25.09 -13.55 -23.84
C GLU A 560 -26.00 -13.09 -22.69
N PHE A 561 -26.69 -11.98 -22.89
CA PHE A 561 -27.76 -11.56 -22.00
C PHE A 561 -28.92 -12.56 -22.03
N MET A 562 -29.37 -12.98 -20.88
CA MET A 562 -30.49 -13.89 -20.72
C MET A 562 -31.83 -13.14 -20.79
N ALA A 563 -32.35 -12.97 -22.02
CA ALA A 563 -33.63 -12.30 -22.23
C ALA A 563 -34.81 -13.10 -21.58
N PRO A 564 -35.93 -12.44 -21.24
CA PRO A 564 -37.08 -13.09 -20.62
C PRO A 564 -37.61 -14.26 -21.42
N GLU A 565 -37.57 -14.20 -22.73
CA GLU A 565 -37.99 -15.26 -23.66
C GLU A 565 -37.08 -16.50 -23.52
N LYS A 566 -35.78 -16.30 -23.42
CA LYS A 566 -34.79 -17.36 -23.17
C LYS A 566 -35.02 -17.99 -21.79
N GLN A 567 -35.32 -17.18 -20.75
CA GLN A 567 -35.67 -17.69 -19.42
C GLN A 567 -36.97 -18.53 -19.45
N ALA A 568 -38.00 -18.07 -20.16
CA ALA A 568 -39.23 -18.81 -20.32
C ALA A 568 -39.01 -20.16 -21.04
N ARG A 569 -38.21 -20.15 -22.12
CA ARG A 569 -37.82 -21.38 -22.83
C ARG A 569 -37.03 -22.33 -21.93
N LEU A 570 -36.06 -21.82 -21.14
CA LEU A 570 -35.29 -22.62 -20.18
C LEU A 570 -36.22 -23.32 -19.17
N LYS A 571 -37.17 -22.57 -18.58
CA LYS A 571 -38.17 -23.14 -17.66
C LYS A 571 -39.04 -24.23 -18.32
N HIS A 572 -39.44 -23.98 -19.55
CA HIS A 572 -40.25 -24.96 -20.31
C HIS A 572 -39.47 -26.24 -20.55
N ILE A 573 -38.24 -26.16 -21.01
CA ILE A 573 -37.36 -27.32 -21.23
C ILE A 573 -37.09 -28.03 -19.89
N GLY A 574 -36.77 -27.25 -18.84
CA GLY A 574 -36.47 -27.77 -17.51
C GLY A 574 -37.64 -28.54 -16.87
N ALA A 575 -38.88 -28.21 -17.27
CA ALA A 575 -40.10 -28.91 -16.78
C ALA A 575 -40.31 -30.28 -17.42
N ARG A 576 -39.53 -30.67 -18.46
CA ARG A 576 -39.55 -32.05 -18.96
C ARG A 576 -39.19 -33.00 -17.82
N THR A 577 -39.81 -34.18 -17.84
CA THR A 577 -39.59 -35.17 -16.79
C THR A 577 -38.88 -36.41 -17.31
N TRP A 578 -38.15 -37.06 -16.45
CA TRP A 578 -37.51 -38.34 -16.66
C TRP A 578 -37.69 -39.24 -15.43
N GLN A 579 -37.52 -40.54 -15.58
CA GLN A 579 -37.73 -41.51 -14.50
C GLN A 579 -36.39 -41.90 -13.87
N ARG A 580 -36.27 -41.66 -12.57
CA ARG A 580 -35.13 -42.12 -11.77
C ARG A 580 -35.53 -43.40 -11.02
N THR A 581 -34.74 -44.45 -11.22
CA THR A 581 -34.94 -45.74 -10.57
C THR A 581 -33.95 -46.03 -9.44
N LEU A 582 -32.92 -45.26 -9.31
CA LEU A 582 -31.92 -45.38 -8.25
C LEU A 582 -32.21 -44.38 -7.10
N ASP A 583 -31.90 -44.80 -5.88
CA ASP A 583 -32.03 -43.92 -4.73
C ASP A 583 -30.96 -42.82 -4.77
N ASP A 584 -31.37 -41.55 -4.72
CA ASP A 584 -30.51 -40.39 -4.77
C ASP A 584 -29.86 -40.04 -3.41
N ARG A 585 -30.10 -40.80 -2.39
CA ARG A 585 -29.51 -40.71 -1.05
C ARG A 585 -28.35 -41.65 -0.81
N LEU A 586 -28.15 -42.60 -1.73
CA LEU A 586 -27.01 -43.51 -1.65
C LEU A 586 -25.73 -42.87 -2.20
N GLY A 587 -24.62 -43.02 -1.48
CA GLY A 587 -23.29 -42.57 -1.93
C GLY A 587 -23.07 -41.09 -1.80
N VAL A 588 -23.92 -40.32 -1.13
CA VAL A 588 -23.77 -38.88 -0.88
C VAL A 588 -23.09 -38.63 0.48
N SER A 589 -22.52 -37.45 0.64
CA SER A 589 -21.90 -37.02 1.91
C SER A 589 -22.95 -36.88 3.03
N HIS A 590 -22.50 -36.94 4.28
CA HIS A 590 -23.39 -36.73 5.44
C HIS A 590 -24.07 -35.35 5.40
N GLU A 591 -23.37 -34.30 4.93
CA GLU A 591 -23.96 -32.98 4.82
C GLU A 591 -25.04 -32.90 3.74
N GLU A 592 -24.83 -33.56 2.60
CA GLU A 592 -25.83 -33.62 1.54
C GLU A 592 -27.03 -34.44 1.97
N LEU A 593 -26.80 -35.58 2.65
CA LEU A 593 -27.87 -36.40 3.21
C LEU A 593 -28.72 -35.62 4.23
N ALA A 594 -28.07 -34.81 5.08
CA ALA A 594 -28.79 -33.94 6.02
C ALA A 594 -29.65 -32.88 5.29
N ARG A 595 -29.16 -32.30 4.20
CA ARG A 595 -29.99 -31.39 3.37
C ARG A 595 -31.14 -32.09 2.71
N LYS A 596 -30.92 -33.30 2.16
CA LYS A 596 -31.99 -34.15 1.57
C LYS A 596 -33.03 -34.66 2.59
N ALA A 597 -32.66 -34.74 3.88
CA ALA A 597 -33.57 -35.12 4.96
C ALA A 597 -34.66 -34.07 5.23
N SER A 598 -34.51 -32.82 4.74
CA SER A 598 -35.57 -31.80 4.82
C SER A 598 -36.82 -32.11 3.98
N ALA A 599 -36.72 -33.05 3.05
CA ALA A 599 -37.84 -33.54 2.22
C ALA A 599 -37.99 -35.07 2.37
N PRO A 600 -39.19 -35.61 2.31
CA PRO A 600 -39.38 -37.05 2.31
C PRO A 600 -38.71 -37.70 1.08
N ALA A 601 -38.25 -38.94 1.24
CA ALA A 601 -37.71 -39.70 0.09
C ALA A 601 -38.79 -39.94 -0.95
N SER A 602 -38.51 -39.66 -2.19
CA SER A 602 -39.43 -39.97 -3.28
C SER A 602 -39.46 -41.49 -3.52
N PRO A 603 -40.66 -42.11 -3.60
CA PRO A 603 -40.75 -43.53 -3.94
C PRO A 603 -40.21 -43.79 -5.35
N LEU A 604 -39.58 -44.93 -5.54
CA LEU A 604 -39.01 -45.33 -6.82
C LEU A 604 -39.99 -46.16 -7.65
N PRO A 605 -40.11 -45.98 -8.94
CA PRO A 605 -39.41 -44.97 -9.75
C PRO A 605 -39.92 -43.56 -9.48
N ALA A 606 -38.98 -42.60 -9.29
CA ALA A 606 -39.30 -41.20 -9.02
C ALA A 606 -39.31 -40.40 -10.33
N THR A 607 -40.33 -39.57 -10.52
CA THR A 607 -40.43 -38.64 -11.64
C THR A 607 -39.67 -37.38 -11.30
N GLU A 608 -38.61 -37.10 -12.02
CA GLU A 608 -37.71 -35.95 -11.82
C GLU A 608 -37.84 -34.97 -12.96
N ASN A 609 -37.75 -33.67 -12.66
CA ASN A 609 -37.62 -32.66 -13.70
C ASN A 609 -36.23 -32.73 -14.34
N LEU A 610 -36.14 -32.43 -15.64
CA LEU A 610 -34.89 -32.41 -16.39
C LEU A 610 -33.90 -31.43 -15.82
N LEU A 611 -34.39 -30.25 -15.42
CA LEU A 611 -33.62 -29.26 -14.65
C LEU A 611 -34.37 -28.93 -13.37
N GLY A 612 -33.66 -28.90 -12.25
CA GLY A 612 -34.30 -28.71 -10.95
C GLY A 612 -33.63 -27.68 -10.05
N ASN A 613 -34.48 -26.97 -9.32
CA ASN A 613 -34.04 -26.21 -8.13
C ASN A 613 -34.54 -26.98 -6.91
N LYS A 614 -33.72 -27.90 -6.42
CA LYS A 614 -34.08 -28.77 -5.29
C LYS A 614 -33.68 -28.11 -3.95
N PRO A 615 -34.39 -28.47 -2.83
CA PRO A 615 -34.01 -27.95 -1.50
C PRO A 615 -32.56 -28.23 -1.10
N GLU A 616 -32.01 -29.39 -1.48
CA GLU A 616 -30.65 -29.80 -1.21
C GLU A 616 -29.59 -28.94 -1.97
N HIS A 617 -30.04 -28.22 -3.01
CA HIS A 617 -29.16 -27.26 -3.72
C HIS A 617 -28.94 -25.99 -2.92
N LEU A 618 -29.73 -25.71 -1.89
CA LEU A 618 -29.63 -24.54 -1.05
C LEU A 618 -28.71 -24.84 0.15
N ILE A 619 -27.55 -24.21 0.17
CA ILE A 619 -26.57 -24.36 1.26
C ILE A 619 -26.73 -23.17 2.18
N SER A 620 -27.09 -23.42 3.44
CA SER A 620 -27.31 -22.37 4.43
C SER A 620 -25.99 -21.66 4.79
N ARG A 621 -26.10 -20.38 5.07
CA ARG A 621 -25.00 -19.56 5.56
C ARG A 621 -24.91 -19.66 7.07
N SER A 622 -23.72 -19.88 7.62
CA SER A 622 -23.50 -19.86 9.06
C SER A 622 -23.53 -18.44 9.60
N GLU A 623 -23.78 -18.26 10.89
CA GLU A 623 -23.70 -16.95 11.53
C GLU A 623 -22.30 -16.31 11.41
N LYS A 624 -21.25 -17.14 11.40
CA LYS A 624 -19.86 -16.68 11.20
C LYS A 624 -19.58 -16.12 9.82
N ASP A 625 -20.36 -16.52 8.81
CA ASP A 625 -20.24 -16.04 7.42
C ASP A 625 -21.07 -14.77 7.17
N ARG A 626 -21.67 -14.19 8.21
CA ARG A 626 -22.48 -12.97 8.12
C ARG A 626 -21.68 -11.75 8.56
N ILE A 627 -21.90 -10.63 7.91
CA ILE A 627 -21.38 -9.34 8.35
C ILE A 627 -22.38 -8.75 9.35
N PRO A 628 -22.01 -8.54 10.63
CA PRO A 628 -22.88 -7.91 11.60
C PRO A 628 -23.29 -6.50 11.16
N GLY A 629 -24.53 -6.07 11.44
CA GLY A 629 -25.00 -4.74 11.08
C GLY A 629 -24.27 -3.60 11.80
N ASP A 630 -23.71 -3.91 12.97
CA ASP A 630 -22.91 -3.02 13.84
C ASP A 630 -21.40 -3.23 13.67
N ASN A 631 -20.97 -3.77 12.52
CA ASN A 631 -19.55 -4.05 12.29
C ASN A 631 -18.68 -2.77 12.42
N PRO A 632 -17.52 -2.86 13.10
CA PRO A 632 -16.69 -1.69 13.40
C PRO A 632 -16.05 -1.06 12.16
N TRP A 633 -16.02 -1.77 11.03
CA TRP A 633 -15.41 -1.31 9.78
C TRP A 633 -16.38 -0.54 8.86
N GLY A 634 -17.69 -0.54 9.17
CA GLY A 634 -18.72 0.15 8.37
C GLY A 634 -19.02 -0.54 7.04
N PHE A 635 -18.88 -1.86 6.94
CA PHE A 635 -19.24 -2.63 5.74
C PHE A 635 -20.75 -2.60 5.49
N LYS A 636 -21.13 -2.43 4.22
CA LYS A 636 -22.52 -2.29 3.76
C LYS A 636 -22.88 -3.32 2.68
N LEU A 637 -22.10 -4.39 2.52
CA LEU A 637 -22.45 -5.47 1.60
C LEU A 637 -23.75 -6.14 2.02
N GLN A 638 -24.63 -6.38 1.03
CA GLN A 638 -25.83 -7.19 1.26
C GLN A 638 -25.45 -8.66 1.25
N VAL A 639 -25.68 -9.30 2.39
CA VAL A 639 -25.38 -10.73 2.56
C VAL A 639 -26.53 -11.56 2.03
N PRO A 640 -26.35 -12.42 0.99
CA PRO A 640 -27.36 -13.33 0.52
C PRO A 640 -27.80 -14.32 1.62
N GLN A 641 -29.06 -14.75 1.55
CA GLN A 641 -29.64 -15.67 2.53
C GLN A 641 -28.86 -16.99 2.61
N TYR A 642 -28.48 -17.53 1.45
CA TYR A 642 -27.74 -18.78 1.35
C TYR A 642 -26.24 -18.52 1.11
N LYS A 643 -25.42 -19.49 1.52
CA LYS A 643 -24.00 -19.50 1.18
C LYS A 643 -23.79 -19.84 -0.30
N TYR A 644 -24.55 -20.82 -0.79
CA TYR A 644 -24.60 -21.23 -2.19
C TYR A 644 -26.02 -21.60 -2.60
N ASN A 645 -26.38 -21.27 -3.82
CA ASN A 645 -27.54 -21.80 -4.50
C ASN A 645 -27.09 -22.58 -5.75
N ARG A 646 -27.14 -23.92 -5.66
CA ARG A 646 -26.71 -24.81 -6.73
C ARG A 646 -27.89 -25.25 -7.64
N GLY A 647 -29.05 -24.62 -7.56
CA GLY A 647 -30.17 -24.87 -8.42
C GLY A 647 -29.83 -24.73 -9.90
N GLU A 648 -30.17 -25.71 -10.73
CA GLU A 648 -29.78 -25.72 -12.15
C GLU A 648 -30.50 -24.62 -12.93
N LEU A 649 -31.81 -24.48 -12.76
CA LEU A 649 -32.59 -23.39 -13.38
C LEU A 649 -32.15 -22.03 -12.87
N TYR A 650 -31.80 -21.93 -11.59
CA TYR A 650 -31.30 -20.69 -10.99
C TYR A 650 -29.99 -20.27 -11.64
N ASN A 651 -29.02 -21.20 -11.71
CA ASN A 651 -27.73 -20.91 -12.29
C ASN A 651 -27.82 -20.61 -13.80
N LEU A 652 -28.50 -21.44 -14.57
CA LEU A 652 -28.70 -21.23 -16.01
C LEU A 652 -29.45 -19.93 -16.32
N GLY A 653 -30.35 -19.51 -15.43
CA GLY A 653 -31.18 -18.33 -15.55
C GLY A 653 -30.47 -17.03 -15.21
N ILE A 654 -29.18 -17.04 -14.82
CA ILE A 654 -28.39 -15.84 -14.54
C ILE A 654 -28.40 -14.92 -15.77
N GLU A 655 -28.77 -13.65 -15.55
CA GLU A 655 -28.96 -12.70 -16.66
C GLU A 655 -27.66 -12.31 -17.34
N ARG A 656 -26.60 -12.14 -16.57
CA ARG A 656 -25.29 -11.73 -17.07
C ARG A 656 -24.16 -12.49 -16.35
N GLY A 657 -23.25 -13.05 -17.15
CA GLY A 657 -22.09 -13.80 -16.65
C GLY A 657 -22.44 -15.19 -16.15
N THR A 658 -21.55 -15.75 -15.34
CA THR A 658 -21.60 -17.14 -14.88
C THR A 658 -21.92 -17.31 -13.40
N LEU A 659 -21.83 -16.25 -12.60
CA LEU A 659 -21.90 -16.29 -11.14
C LEU A 659 -23.29 -15.99 -10.59
N THR A 660 -23.72 -16.78 -9.63
CA THR A 660 -24.92 -16.50 -8.83
C THR A 660 -24.70 -15.32 -7.88
N ASP A 661 -25.76 -14.79 -7.28
CA ASP A 661 -25.64 -13.71 -6.29
C ASP A 661 -24.83 -14.14 -5.06
N GLU A 662 -24.95 -15.41 -4.65
CA GLU A 662 -24.20 -16.00 -3.56
C GLU A 662 -22.70 -16.11 -3.88
N GLU A 663 -22.37 -16.56 -5.09
CA GLU A 663 -20.98 -16.67 -5.57
C GLU A 663 -20.36 -15.28 -5.76
N ARG A 664 -21.14 -14.34 -6.29
CA ARG A 664 -20.75 -12.97 -6.46
C ARG A 664 -20.46 -12.27 -5.13
N TYR A 665 -21.32 -12.52 -4.12
CA TYR A 665 -21.07 -12.07 -2.76
C TYR A 665 -19.75 -12.65 -2.23
N GLN A 666 -19.47 -13.94 -2.44
CA GLN A 666 -18.21 -14.54 -1.99
C GLN A 666 -16.97 -13.91 -2.66
N ILE A 667 -17.10 -13.55 -3.94
CA ILE A 667 -16.03 -12.80 -4.59
C ILE A 667 -15.90 -11.41 -3.98
N ASN A 668 -17.04 -10.70 -3.79
CA ASN A 668 -17.02 -9.35 -3.21
C ASN A 668 -16.51 -9.35 -1.76
N ASP A 669 -16.70 -10.44 -1.02
CA ASP A 669 -16.27 -10.56 0.38
C ASP A 669 -14.75 -10.54 0.54
N HIS A 670 -13.95 -10.82 -0.53
CA HIS A 670 -12.50 -10.78 -0.42
C HIS A 670 -12.00 -9.42 0.09
N ILE A 671 -12.66 -8.31 -0.31
CA ILE A 671 -12.23 -6.98 0.11
C ILE A 671 -12.53 -6.73 1.60
N VAL A 672 -13.64 -7.31 2.10
CA VAL A 672 -13.96 -7.33 3.53
C VAL A 672 -12.85 -8.05 4.30
N GLN A 673 -12.46 -9.25 3.81
CA GLN A 673 -11.38 -10.03 4.41
C GLN A 673 -10.03 -9.32 4.30
N THR A 674 -9.72 -8.67 3.19
CA THR A 674 -8.53 -7.83 3.04
C THR A 674 -8.46 -6.76 4.13
N ILE A 675 -9.53 -5.99 4.31
CA ILE A 675 -9.56 -4.92 5.31
C ILE A 675 -9.41 -5.50 6.73
N ILE A 676 -10.14 -6.58 7.04
CA ILE A 676 -10.07 -7.23 8.35
C ILE A 676 -8.66 -7.74 8.62
N MET A 677 -8.07 -8.48 7.70
CA MET A 677 -6.73 -9.07 7.86
C MET A 677 -5.66 -8.00 8.03
N LEU A 678 -5.68 -6.98 7.18
CA LEU A 678 -4.71 -5.88 7.25
C LEU A 678 -4.91 -5.03 8.52
N SER A 679 -6.15 -4.86 8.99
CA SER A 679 -6.43 -4.13 10.23
C SER A 679 -5.94 -4.84 11.49
N HIS A 680 -5.68 -6.15 11.43
CA HIS A 680 -5.09 -6.91 12.54
C HIS A 680 -3.56 -6.87 12.55
N LEU A 681 -2.92 -6.38 11.49
CA LEU A 681 -1.48 -6.22 11.49
C LEU A 681 -1.07 -5.02 12.34
N PRO A 682 -0.03 -5.16 13.20
CA PRO A 682 0.45 -4.06 14.04
C PRO A 682 1.28 -3.07 13.22
N PHE A 683 0.65 -2.40 12.28
CA PHE A 683 1.31 -1.39 11.45
C PHE A 683 1.83 -0.22 12.29
N PRO A 684 3.05 0.26 12.01
CA PRO A 684 3.55 1.50 12.59
C PRO A 684 2.68 2.70 12.16
N PRO A 685 2.72 3.83 12.87
CA PRO A 685 1.82 4.97 12.62
C PRO A 685 1.75 5.44 11.16
N HIS A 686 2.86 5.42 10.44
CA HIS A 686 2.93 5.84 9.04
C HIS A 686 2.32 4.84 8.04
N LEU A 687 2.06 3.59 8.45
CA LEU A 687 1.46 2.54 7.62
C LEU A 687 0.00 2.22 8.02
N GLN A 688 -0.58 2.90 8.99
CA GLN A 688 -1.96 2.64 9.45
C GLN A 688 -3.02 2.87 8.38
N GLN A 689 -2.70 3.61 7.34
CA GLN A 689 -3.59 3.83 6.19
C GLN A 689 -3.62 2.65 5.20
N VAL A 690 -2.71 1.66 5.30
CA VAL A 690 -2.62 0.53 4.37
C VAL A 690 -3.95 -0.23 4.22
N PRO A 691 -4.69 -0.60 5.29
CA PRO A 691 -5.97 -1.30 5.16
C PRO A 691 -7.03 -0.51 4.40
N GLU A 692 -6.99 0.81 4.53
CA GLU A 692 -7.90 1.70 3.83
C GLU A 692 -7.54 1.83 2.36
N LEU A 693 -6.27 2.06 2.06
CA LEU A 693 -5.79 2.13 0.69
C LEU A 693 -6.12 0.84 -0.06
N ALA A 694 -5.75 -0.30 0.53
CA ALA A 694 -6.02 -1.62 -0.04
C ALA A 694 -7.52 -1.90 -0.18
N GLY A 695 -8.34 -1.44 0.79
CA GLY A 695 -9.78 -1.69 0.81
C GLY A 695 -10.62 -0.80 -0.10
N GLY A 696 -10.04 0.26 -0.69
CA GLY A 696 -10.78 1.26 -1.44
C GLY A 696 -10.90 1.00 -2.95
N HIS A 697 -10.14 0.08 -3.51
CA HIS A 697 -10.03 -0.09 -4.97
C HIS A 697 -11.31 -0.62 -5.67
N HIS A 698 -12.25 -1.20 -4.93
CA HIS A 698 -13.57 -1.61 -5.44
C HIS A 698 -14.69 -0.61 -5.13
N GLU A 699 -14.39 0.49 -4.45
CA GLU A 699 -15.34 1.57 -4.31
C GLU A 699 -15.51 2.33 -5.62
N LYS A 700 -16.67 2.99 -5.79
CA LYS A 700 -16.98 3.77 -6.99
C LYS A 700 -17.26 5.21 -6.60
N MET A 701 -17.06 6.11 -7.55
CA MET A 701 -17.21 7.54 -7.33
C MET A 701 -18.64 7.97 -6.93
N ASP A 702 -19.63 7.18 -7.34
CA ASP A 702 -21.07 7.42 -7.08
C ASP A 702 -21.58 6.85 -5.75
N GLY A 703 -20.77 6.10 -5.02
CA GLY A 703 -21.16 5.43 -3.78
C GLY A 703 -21.87 4.08 -3.95
N ASN A 704 -21.90 3.54 -5.16
CA ASN A 704 -22.44 2.21 -5.43
C ASN A 704 -21.35 1.12 -5.45
N GLY A 705 -20.14 1.44 -4.98
CA GLY A 705 -19.06 0.49 -4.78
C GLY A 705 -19.21 -0.36 -3.53
N TYR A 706 -18.18 -1.10 -3.20
CA TYR A 706 -18.13 -1.96 -2.03
C TYR A 706 -16.68 -1.99 -1.47
N PRO A 707 -16.51 -2.30 -0.20
CA PRO A 707 -17.47 -2.86 0.77
C PRO A 707 -18.22 -1.80 1.59
N LYS A 708 -17.82 -0.52 1.58
CA LYS A 708 -18.35 0.53 2.47
C LYS A 708 -19.30 1.48 1.77
N ARG A 709 -19.42 1.42 0.44
CA ARG A 709 -20.17 2.34 -0.40
C ARG A 709 -19.69 3.79 -0.22
N LEU A 710 -18.38 3.96 -0.31
CA LEU A 710 -17.74 5.26 -0.19
C LEU A 710 -17.97 6.07 -1.47
N ARG A 711 -18.23 7.36 -1.30
CA ARG A 711 -18.23 8.31 -2.40
C ARG A 711 -16.83 8.87 -2.64
N ARG A 712 -16.62 9.52 -3.76
CA ARG A 712 -15.34 10.10 -4.18
C ARG A 712 -14.65 10.90 -3.06
N GLU A 713 -15.39 11.74 -2.35
CA GLU A 713 -14.88 12.63 -1.32
C GLU A 713 -14.39 11.89 -0.07
N GLN A 714 -14.84 10.65 0.08
CA GLN A 714 -14.53 9.79 1.23
C GLN A 714 -13.38 8.83 0.93
N MET A 715 -12.87 8.79 -0.31
CA MET A 715 -11.78 7.95 -0.73
C MET A 715 -10.49 8.75 -0.88
N SER A 716 -9.40 8.22 -0.37
CA SER A 716 -8.08 8.82 -0.57
C SER A 716 -7.64 8.73 -2.03
N THR A 717 -6.80 9.68 -2.47
CA THR A 717 -6.28 9.67 -3.85
C THR A 717 -5.52 8.37 -4.19
N PRO A 718 -4.64 7.81 -3.33
CA PRO A 718 -3.98 6.55 -3.60
C PRO A 718 -4.93 5.36 -3.75
N ALA A 719 -6.01 5.27 -2.97
CA ALA A 719 -7.01 4.20 -3.13
C ALA A 719 -7.71 4.27 -4.50
N ARG A 720 -7.99 5.49 -5.00
CA ARG A 720 -8.56 5.70 -6.34
C ARG A 720 -7.57 5.39 -7.46
N MET A 721 -6.27 5.62 -7.23
CA MET A 721 -5.20 5.18 -8.15
C MET A 721 -5.17 3.66 -8.26
N MET A 722 -5.26 2.96 -7.13
CA MET A 722 -5.29 1.50 -7.12
C MET A 722 -6.50 0.96 -7.89
N ALA A 723 -7.67 1.58 -7.79
CA ALA A 723 -8.84 1.16 -8.57
C ALA A 723 -8.61 1.27 -10.08
N ILE A 724 -7.95 2.33 -10.55
CA ILE A 724 -7.57 2.48 -11.97
C ILE A 724 -6.55 1.40 -12.36
N ALA A 725 -5.55 1.17 -11.50
CA ALA A 725 -4.51 0.19 -11.73
C ALA A 725 -5.10 -1.23 -11.83
N ASP A 726 -5.91 -1.63 -10.88
CA ASP A 726 -6.54 -2.95 -10.85
C ASP A 726 -7.45 -3.17 -12.07
N ILE A 727 -8.32 -2.20 -12.38
CA ILE A 727 -9.24 -2.29 -13.52
C ILE A 727 -8.48 -2.40 -14.84
N PHE A 728 -7.45 -1.59 -15.04
CA PHE A 728 -6.68 -1.62 -16.29
C PHE A 728 -5.91 -2.94 -16.43
N GLU A 729 -5.28 -3.40 -15.37
CA GLU A 729 -4.60 -4.68 -15.36
C GLU A 729 -5.59 -5.81 -15.66
N ALA A 730 -6.74 -5.86 -14.98
CA ALA A 730 -7.75 -6.89 -15.17
C ALA A 730 -8.36 -6.90 -16.60
N LEU A 731 -8.37 -5.76 -17.30
CA LEU A 731 -8.83 -5.69 -18.69
C LEU A 731 -7.77 -6.19 -19.67
N THR A 732 -6.50 -5.99 -19.37
CA THR A 732 -5.38 -6.29 -20.27
C THR A 732 -4.72 -7.63 -20.01
N ALA A 733 -4.91 -8.21 -18.82
CA ALA A 733 -4.36 -9.51 -18.45
C ALA A 733 -4.81 -10.62 -19.44
N ILE A 734 -3.85 -11.44 -19.87
CA ILE A 734 -4.04 -12.59 -20.78
C ILE A 734 -4.24 -13.88 -19.98
N ASP A 735 -3.95 -13.86 -18.71
CA ASP A 735 -3.87 -15.03 -17.84
C ASP A 735 -5.21 -15.77 -17.63
N ARG A 736 -6.32 -15.26 -18.19
CA ARG A 736 -7.66 -15.86 -18.08
C ARG A 736 -8.00 -16.68 -19.33
N PRO A 737 -8.23 -18.01 -19.24
CA PRO A 737 -8.43 -18.89 -20.40
C PRO A 737 -9.70 -18.60 -21.19
N TYR A 738 -10.65 -17.85 -20.59
CA TYR A 738 -11.95 -17.54 -21.19
C TYR A 738 -12.03 -16.12 -21.76
N LYS A 739 -10.96 -15.30 -21.64
CA LYS A 739 -11.01 -13.92 -22.06
C LYS A 739 -9.65 -13.55 -22.69
N GLN A 740 -9.66 -13.27 -23.97
CA GLN A 740 -8.50 -12.64 -24.59
C GLN A 740 -8.25 -11.28 -23.93
N GLY A 741 -7.01 -11.01 -23.53
CA GLY A 741 -6.60 -9.70 -23.04
C GLY A 741 -6.97 -8.63 -24.06
N LYS A 742 -7.50 -7.51 -23.57
CA LYS A 742 -7.90 -6.39 -24.45
C LYS A 742 -6.66 -5.69 -25.00
N THR A 743 -6.82 -5.09 -26.17
CA THR A 743 -5.82 -4.15 -26.66
C THR A 743 -5.88 -2.85 -25.85
N LEU A 744 -4.85 -2.01 -25.94
CA LEU A 744 -4.81 -0.71 -25.27
C LEU A 744 -6.05 0.11 -25.59
N SER A 745 -6.38 0.25 -26.87
CA SER A 745 -7.54 1.02 -27.32
C SER A 745 -8.87 0.49 -26.75
N GLN A 746 -9.02 -0.85 -26.71
CA GLN A 746 -10.22 -1.49 -26.19
C GLN A 746 -10.35 -1.28 -24.66
N ALA A 747 -9.26 -1.46 -23.93
CA ALA A 747 -9.25 -1.30 -22.47
C ALA A 747 -9.58 0.14 -22.08
N ILE A 748 -8.95 1.11 -22.74
CA ILE A 748 -9.18 2.54 -22.55
C ILE A 748 -10.63 2.93 -22.90
N ALA A 749 -11.18 2.41 -23.98
CA ALA A 749 -12.57 2.68 -24.34
C ALA A 749 -13.57 2.11 -23.31
N ILE A 750 -13.24 0.97 -22.65
CA ILE A 750 -14.03 0.46 -21.53
C ILE A 750 -13.92 1.39 -20.32
N MET A 751 -12.70 1.77 -19.94
CA MET A 751 -12.49 2.64 -18.79
C MET A 751 -13.06 4.04 -19.00
N ALA A 752 -13.09 4.55 -20.22
CA ALA A 752 -13.76 5.81 -20.53
C ALA A 752 -15.27 5.75 -20.23
N ARG A 753 -15.95 4.64 -20.56
CA ARG A 753 -17.35 4.42 -20.16
C ARG A 753 -17.48 4.30 -18.65
N MET A 754 -16.57 3.58 -18.00
CA MET A 754 -16.57 3.49 -16.53
C MET A 754 -16.41 4.86 -15.85
N ARG A 755 -15.61 5.75 -16.44
CA ARG A 755 -15.52 7.16 -16.05
C ARG A 755 -16.85 7.88 -16.16
N ASP A 756 -17.49 7.79 -17.34
CA ASP A 756 -18.77 8.46 -17.60
C ASP A 756 -19.89 7.95 -16.67
N GLU A 757 -19.82 6.70 -16.30
CA GLU A 757 -20.68 6.04 -15.31
C GLU A 757 -20.27 6.29 -13.85
N GLN A 758 -19.32 7.20 -13.58
CA GLN A 758 -18.77 7.50 -12.25
C GLN A 758 -18.25 6.27 -11.49
N HIS A 759 -17.74 5.29 -12.20
CA HIS A 759 -17.11 4.12 -11.58
C HIS A 759 -15.68 4.47 -11.14
N ILE A 760 -14.95 5.20 -11.96
CA ILE A 760 -13.57 5.59 -11.74
C ILE A 760 -13.43 7.11 -11.80
N ASP A 761 -12.36 7.62 -11.15
CA ASP A 761 -12.10 9.05 -11.06
C ASP A 761 -11.73 9.66 -12.40
N ALA A 762 -12.49 10.67 -12.85
CA ALA A 762 -12.33 11.29 -14.15
C ALA A 762 -11.00 12.02 -14.32
N GLU A 763 -10.52 12.66 -13.27
CA GLU A 763 -9.30 13.45 -13.32
C GLU A 763 -8.06 12.56 -13.28
N LEU A 764 -8.09 11.50 -12.46
CA LEU A 764 -7.05 10.48 -12.45
C LEU A 764 -7.00 9.72 -13.79
N PHE A 765 -8.15 9.44 -14.38
CA PHE A 765 -8.20 8.83 -15.70
C PHE A 765 -7.63 9.76 -16.79
N ALA A 766 -7.92 11.05 -16.72
CA ALA A 766 -7.34 12.03 -17.63
C ALA A 766 -5.81 12.10 -17.46
N LEU A 767 -5.30 12.13 -16.23
CA LEU A 767 -3.87 12.06 -15.94
C LEU A 767 -3.26 10.77 -16.49
N PHE A 768 -3.89 9.62 -16.27
CA PHE A 768 -3.43 8.32 -16.77
C PHE A 768 -3.23 8.33 -18.29
N LEU A 769 -4.12 9.00 -19.02
CA LEU A 769 -4.03 9.14 -20.47
C LEU A 769 -2.94 10.16 -20.86
N GLN A 770 -2.94 11.34 -20.25
CA GLN A 770 -2.05 12.45 -20.62
C GLN A 770 -0.58 12.16 -20.28
N SER A 771 -0.33 11.48 -19.18
CA SER A 771 1.02 11.08 -18.77
C SER A 771 1.60 9.93 -19.58
N GLY A 772 0.77 9.20 -20.35
CA GLY A 772 1.19 8.06 -21.14
C GLY A 772 1.56 6.81 -20.32
N VAL A 773 1.26 6.80 -19.07
CA VAL A 773 1.52 5.65 -18.16
C VAL A 773 0.90 4.35 -18.68
N TYR A 774 -0.28 4.42 -19.32
CA TYR A 774 -0.90 3.28 -20.00
C TYR A 774 0.01 2.65 -21.06
N ALA A 775 0.73 3.49 -21.80
CA ALA A 775 1.63 3.07 -22.87
C ALA A 775 2.94 2.53 -22.32
N GLU A 776 3.49 3.17 -21.30
CA GLU A 776 4.68 2.72 -20.59
C GLU A 776 4.47 1.34 -19.98
N TYR A 777 3.38 1.14 -19.25
CA TYR A 777 3.01 -0.18 -18.76
C TYR A 777 2.82 -1.18 -19.90
N GLY A 778 2.18 -0.74 -21.02
CA GLY A 778 1.98 -1.58 -22.19
C GLY A 778 3.30 -2.14 -22.72
N SER A 779 4.30 -1.27 -22.85
CA SER A 779 5.63 -1.66 -23.34
C SER A 779 6.37 -2.66 -22.43
N GLN A 780 6.09 -2.65 -21.13
CA GLN A 780 6.78 -3.51 -20.14
C GLN A 780 6.08 -4.85 -19.91
N PHE A 781 4.74 -4.89 -19.99
CA PHE A 781 3.99 -6.04 -19.48
C PHE A 781 3.02 -6.68 -20.49
N LEU A 782 2.70 -6.01 -21.62
CA LEU A 782 1.75 -6.58 -22.59
C LEU A 782 2.43 -7.18 -23.80
N GLN A 783 1.70 -8.08 -24.46
CA GLN A 783 2.18 -8.65 -25.72
C GLN A 783 2.10 -7.64 -26.86
N PRO A 784 2.99 -7.70 -27.86
CA PRO A 784 2.98 -6.78 -29.01
C PRO A 784 1.61 -6.69 -29.72
N ALA A 785 0.85 -7.77 -29.76
CA ALA A 785 -0.48 -7.82 -30.37
C ALA A 785 -1.55 -7.01 -29.61
N GLN A 786 -1.30 -6.66 -28.36
CA GLN A 786 -2.20 -5.87 -27.52
C GLN A 786 -1.88 -4.37 -27.58
N ILE A 787 -0.70 -4.02 -28.11
CA ILE A 787 -0.23 -2.64 -28.19
C ILE A 787 -0.69 -2.06 -29.52
N ASP A 788 -1.80 -1.34 -29.49
CA ASP A 788 -2.37 -0.63 -30.62
C ASP A 788 -2.35 0.89 -30.40
N GLU A 789 -2.56 1.66 -31.45
CA GLU A 789 -2.60 3.11 -31.37
C GLU A 789 -3.88 3.58 -30.69
N VAL A 790 -3.73 4.52 -29.75
CA VAL A 790 -4.83 5.08 -28.97
C VAL A 790 -4.98 6.57 -29.25
N ASP A 791 -6.13 6.95 -29.81
CA ASP A 791 -6.53 8.35 -29.92
C ASP A 791 -7.05 8.86 -28.57
N ILE A 792 -6.12 9.39 -27.76
CA ILE A 792 -6.43 9.92 -26.44
C ILE A 792 -7.32 11.15 -26.47
N GLN A 793 -7.24 11.96 -27.54
CA GLN A 793 -8.04 13.21 -27.66
C GLN A 793 -9.53 12.92 -27.65
N ARG A 794 -9.93 11.81 -28.23
CA ARG A 794 -11.32 11.33 -28.20
C ARG A 794 -11.88 11.18 -26.78
N TYR A 795 -11.02 10.92 -25.81
CA TYR A 795 -11.41 10.60 -24.43
C TYR A 795 -11.16 11.75 -23.45
N LEU A 796 -10.42 12.79 -23.84
CA LEU A 796 -10.13 13.95 -23.00
C LEU A 796 -11.23 15.02 -23.06
N HIS A 797 -12.00 15.08 -24.13
CA HIS A 797 -12.98 16.14 -24.40
C HIS A 797 -14.43 15.80 -24.06
N ALA A 798 -14.72 14.66 -23.44
CA ALA A 798 -16.05 14.33 -22.96
C ALA A 798 -16.23 14.93 -21.55
N THR A 799 -16.70 16.18 -21.51
CA THR A 799 -17.22 16.88 -20.32
C THR A 799 -18.62 16.36 -19.98
#